data_0c4b52417d8debb37d6281b0082d7f40
#
_entry.id   0c4b52417d8debb37d6281b0082d7f40
#
_cell.length_a   1.000
_cell.length_b   1.000
_cell.length_c   1.000
_cell.angle_alpha   90.00
_cell.angle_beta   90.00
_cell.angle_gamma   90.00
#
_symmetry.space_group_name_H-M   'P 1'
#
loop_
_entity.id
_entity.type
_entity.pdbx_description
1 polymer ?
#
loop_
_entity_poly.entity_id
_entity_poly.type
_entity_poly.pdbx_seq_one_letter_code
_entity_poly.pdbx_strand_id
1 'polypeptide(L)'
;MSLRSNQINAVKISNDNNFKSGVHFHATGTGKSWISLEIILDYNKKFNNRNIIWMCEQKSILIEQFNKKTLKEKGYLNIYNKFMIVNYTENKNKNWSELLGMATFWGKPVLLVINRSFLVSQKKYKNIKIPIHLIIHDECHSISNKTTRDFYDYILSKNKNISCLGFSATPNLEFKPFDNILTSYSIYDAYCDNVILNPNIKWLKSNKILSNKDIVMYCKSEIEKLPYKKIIVWCGMINLCIVTAKFWKKYFPGFKICIDTSKEQSNYYSYSDFSKEETKAILFCACKHREGSDIKNLDCCIFLDKVENRNAKTFVQCIGRVLRKDNKNIKKQGLIIDLCASNCLKICDRMNNYLNCKNNFPWKYSYIQKTINNKVIFINQLKLIKNPKIKKYKEIEYSIQDLKDKFIKEIPNNEIYNSRLNKELKLIENKNLIKYLIRAIEILNITNYIPHVTRGSCGSSLVCYLLGISNVDPIKYDIKFERFLNIYRDKLPDIDLDFPHYLRDEVFLKLELKWPNQVARISNHVHWHEKSALREALRRIGIKKQISKNDIHQFVKKLSEEQQKEVDKIQKELNNTFRHYSLHCGGIVFYHDGIPKNLIFEKVNQKKTLTQIIFDKNDISKHKNVKIDILSSRGISQLIGICGRNIDFSNCPYDKKTYDLLQSGNNIGITLAESPLMRKALMKIKPKNITDIAICLAIIRPAAKDARIENNNIDYNTKFIFDDDAINILSNTLNISNDLADKFRRCIGKEKWNKETKNKYNELLSRISRIEQEKMNKLLINLRAYSFCKSHSYSYAQLVYKIAHEKAHNPRKFWKSTLKNCSSSYRKWVHLYEARRNGVNVMNLLKKKNDVSIYAESRRKKFDGLSKVEQLTRFGYWDMTNDSFFPNCYFYEKENGVYYFGGIIASLRVLDYKKKTIVTSIGVGKGKFIEVITKNKYYNNKHYGLKGRATIISAKEKTFNAYIAKYY
;
A
#
# COMPACT_ATOMS: atom_id res chain seq x y z
N MET A 1 -2.96 39.37 -26.49
CA MET A 1 -1.99 38.27 -26.20
C MET A 1 -2.37 37.04 -27.04
N SER A 2 -1.43 36.45 -27.75
CA SER A 2 -1.70 35.22 -28.53
C SER A 2 -1.79 34.03 -27.59
N LEU A 3 -2.70 33.11 -27.87
CA LEU A 3 -2.79 31.84 -27.17
C LEU A 3 -1.53 30.99 -27.36
N ARG A 4 -1.17 30.23 -26.36
CA ARG A 4 -0.05 29.27 -26.44
C ARG A 4 -0.48 28.01 -27.23
N SER A 5 0.48 27.24 -27.75
CA SER A 5 0.22 26.02 -28.53
C SER A 5 -0.72 25.03 -27.83
N ASN A 6 -0.54 24.80 -26.54
CA ASN A 6 -1.42 23.92 -25.76
C ASN A 6 -2.85 24.45 -25.63
N GLN A 7 -3.02 25.78 -25.59
CA GLN A 7 -4.32 26.44 -25.51
C GLN A 7 -5.02 26.39 -26.86
N ILE A 8 -4.31 26.70 -27.96
CA ILE A 8 -4.82 26.58 -29.34
C ILE A 8 -5.28 25.15 -29.60
N ASN A 9 -4.47 24.15 -29.24
CA ASN A 9 -4.83 22.76 -29.43
C ASN A 9 -6.10 22.37 -28.67
N ALA A 10 -6.27 22.84 -27.43
CA ALA A 10 -7.46 22.53 -26.62
C ALA A 10 -8.73 23.15 -27.22
N VAL A 11 -8.66 24.39 -27.69
CA VAL A 11 -9.76 25.09 -28.37
C VAL A 11 -10.09 24.38 -29.70
N LYS A 12 -9.08 24.08 -30.52
CA LYS A 12 -9.25 23.37 -31.79
C LYS A 12 -9.95 22.03 -31.59
N ILE A 13 -9.47 21.19 -30.68
CA ILE A 13 -10.07 19.88 -30.39
C ILE A 13 -11.52 20.00 -29.93
N SER A 14 -11.85 21.02 -29.12
CA SER A 14 -13.23 21.27 -28.73
C SER A 14 -14.11 21.62 -29.93
N ASN A 15 -13.63 22.44 -30.84
CA ASN A 15 -14.31 22.85 -32.07
C ASN A 15 -14.50 21.68 -33.03
N ASP A 16 -13.44 20.93 -33.32
CA ASP A 16 -13.42 19.81 -34.26
C ASP A 16 -14.38 18.68 -33.80
N ASN A 17 -14.49 18.48 -32.48
CA ASN A 17 -15.42 17.50 -31.90
C ASN A 17 -16.82 18.06 -31.59
N ASN A 18 -17.23 19.21 -32.17
CA ASN A 18 -18.52 19.85 -31.89
C ASN A 18 -18.80 20.07 -30.41
N PHE A 19 -17.76 20.42 -29.62
CA PHE A 19 -17.81 20.61 -28.17
C PHE A 19 -18.36 19.41 -27.38
N LYS A 20 -18.13 18.18 -27.88
CA LYS A 20 -18.50 16.95 -27.18
C LYS A 20 -17.98 16.94 -25.74
N SER A 21 -18.79 16.41 -24.83
CA SER A 21 -18.46 16.37 -23.40
C SER A 21 -17.16 15.63 -23.09
N GLY A 22 -16.42 16.14 -22.12
CA GLY A 22 -15.16 15.56 -21.63
C GLY A 22 -14.32 16.56 -20.85
N VAL A 23 -13.07 16.22 -20.62
CA VAL A 23 -12.14 16.97 -19.76
C VAL A 23 -10.90 17.42 -20.51
N HIS A 24 -10.55 18.69 -20.34
CA HIS A 24 -9.23 19.21 -20.61
C HIS A 24 -8.35 19.03 -19.36
N PHE A 25 -7.50 18.01 -19.38
CA PHE A 25 -6.60 17.70 -18.30
C PHE A 25 -5.32 18.54 -18.41
N HIS A 26 -5.35 19.75 -17.88
CA HIS A 26 -4.23 20.69 -17.95
C HIS A 26 -3.70 21.06 -16.57
N ALA A 27 -2.38 21.08 -16.42
CA ALA A 27 -1.71 21.42 -15.17
C ALA A 27 -2.10 22.81 -14.64
N THR A 28 -1.92 23.03 -13.33
CA THR A 28 -2.14 24.34 -12.73
C THR A 28 -1.13 25.36 -13.27
N GLY A 29 -1.59 26.57 -13.59
CA GLY A 29 -0.74 27.65 -14.13
C GLY A 29 -0.55 27.63 -15.64
N THR A 30 -1.20 26.73 -16.37
CA THR A 30 -1.08 26.61 -17.83
C THR A 30 -2.12 27.41 -18.62
N GLY A 31 -2.98 28.16 -17.91
CA GLY A 31 -3.94 29.07 -18.54
C GLY A 31 -5.28 28.46 -18.95
N LYS A 32 -5.81 27.52 -18.15
CA LYS A 32 -7.15 26.92 -18.34
C LYS A 32 -8.27 27.97 -18.53
N SER A 33 -8.20 29.07 -17.80
CA SER A 33 -9.17 30.17 -17.91
C SER A 33 -9.19 30.82 -19.29
N TRP A 34 -8.03 30.94 -19.96
CA TRP A 34 -7.96 31.47 -21.32
C TRP A 34 -8.63 30.53 -22.32
N ILE A 35 -8.42 29.21 -22.16
CA ILE A 35 -9.05 28.20 -23.01
C ILE A 35 -10.57 28.29 -22.86
N SER A 36 -11.08 28.44 -21.64
CA SER A 36 -12.51 28.52 -21.39
C SER A 36 -13.17 29.78 -22.00
N LEU A 37 -12.47 30.92 -21.97
CA LEU A 37 -12.97 32.17 -22.60
C LEU A 37 -13.04 32.04 -24.14
N GLU A 38 -12.02 31.47 -24.75
CA GLU A 38 -11.99 31.25 -26.21
C GLU A 38 -13.09 30.26 -26.63
N ILE A 39 -13.27 29.17 -25.89
CA ILE A 39 -14.33 28.19 -26.12
C ILE A 39 -15.71 28.85 -26.07
N ILE A 40 -15.96 29.79 -25.13
CA ILE A 40 -17.23 30.52 -25.07
C ILE A 40 -17.47 31.30 -26.35
N LEU A 41 -16.45 32.00 -26.87
CA LEU A 41 -16.57 32.76 -28.12
C LEU A 41 -16.77 31.86 -29.33
N ASP A 42 -15.98 30.80 -29.45
CA ASP A 42 -16.07 29.85 -30.56
C ASP A 42 -17.39 29.08 -30.56
N TYR A 43 -17.87 28.69 -29.37
CA TYR A 43 -19.19 28.04 -29.25
C TYR A 43 -20.33 28.99 -29.70
N ASN A 44 -20.28 30.24 -29.26
CA ASN A 44 -21.28 31.21 -29.70
C ASN A 44 -21.18 31.59 -31.20
N LYS A 45 -19.97 31.56 -31.76
CA LYS A 45 -19.75 31.76 -33.19
C LYS A 45 -20.33 30.63 -34.03
N LYS A 46 -20.27 29.40 -33.56
CA LYS A 46 -20.76 28.19 -34.23
C LYS A 46 -22.26 27.94 -34.00
N PHE A 47 -22.79 28.27 -32.85
CA PHE A 47 -24.15 27.98 -32.42
C PHE A 47 -24.79 29.23 -31.81
N ASN A 48 -25.20 30.17 -32.66
CA ASN A 48 -25.77 31.45 -32.20
C ASN A 48 -26.87 31.28 -31.11
N ASN A 49 -27.01 32.26 -30.23
CA ASN A 49 -28.04 32.36 -29.19
C ASN A 49 -28.15 31.15 -28.22
N ARG A 50 -27.03 30.61 -27.78
CA ARG A 50 -27.01 29.48 -26.85
C ARG A 50 -26.59 29.88 -25.43
N ASN A 51 -27.38 29.48 -24.45
CA ASN A 51 -27.09 29.76 -23.04
C ASN A 51 -26.01 28.85 -22.50
N ILE A 52 -25.10 29.42 -21.70
CA ILE A 52 -23.90 28.77 -21.15
C ILE A 52 -23.89 28.92 -19.63
N ILE A 53 -23.54 27.85 -18.93
CA ILE A 53 -23.17 27.91 -17.52
C ILE A 53 -21.65 27.81 -17.42
N TRP A 54 -21.02 28.77 -16.74
CA TRP A 54 -19.64 28.67 -16.31
C TRP A 54 -19.57 28.58 -14.79
N MET A 55 -19.05 27.49 -14.24
CA MET A 55 -19.03 27.26 -12.80
C MET A 55 -17.63 26.92 -12.28
N CYS A 56 -17.33 27.35 -11.06
CA CYS A 56 -16.17 26.97 -10.29
C CYS A 56 -16.45 27.01 -8.77
N GLU A 57 -15.48 26.56 -7.97
CA GLU A 57 -15.61 26.53 -6.51
C GLU A 57 -15.34 27.89 -5.85
N GLN A 58 -14.56 28.77 -6.48
CA GLN A 58 -14.01 29.94 -5.83
C GLN A 58 -14.70 31.24 -6.22
N LYS A 59 -15.19 31.93 -5.19
CA LYS A 59 -15.89 33.21 -5.37
C LYS A 59 -15.01 34.32 -5.96
N SER A 60 -13.73 34.40 -5.58
CA SER A 60 -12.80 35.39 -6.12
C SER A 60 -12.64 35.25 -7.64
N ILE A 61 -12.53 34.03 -8.16
CA ILE A 61 -12.42 33.81 -9.61
C ILE A 61 -13.69 34.24 -10.34
N LEU A 62 -14.87 33.98 -9.75
CA LEU A 62 -16.15 34.40 -10.33
C LEU A 62 -16.26 35.91 -10.47
N ILE A 63 -15.78 36.67 -9.47
CA ILE A 63 -15.83 38.13 -9.47
C ILE A 63 -14.82 38.72 -10.47
N GLU A 64 -13.60 38.19 -10.44
CA GLU A 64 -12.48 38.76 -11.18
C GLU A 64 -12.50 38.41 -12.67
N GLN A 65 -12.83 37.17 -13.04
CA GLN A 65 -12.66 36.67 -14.40
C GLN A 65 -13.61 37.26 -15.43
N PHE A 66 -14.85 37.55 -15.04
CA PHE A 66 -15.92 37.97 -15.95
C PHE A 66 -16.33 39.45 -15.77
N ASN A 67 -15.60 40.25 -14.98
CA ASN A 67 -15.86 41.67 -14.93
C ASN A 67 -15.36 42.38 -16.20
N LYS A 68 -16.00 43.51 -16.56
CA LYS A 68 -15.73 44.26 -17.79
C LYS A 68 -14.27 44.65 -17.94
N LYS A 69 -13.64 45.08 -16.83
CA LYS A 69 -12.22 45.52 -16.79
C LYS A 69 -11.29 44.35 -17.14
N THR A 70 -11.44 43.19 -16.48
CA THR A 70 -10.60 42.02 -16.72
C THR A 70 -10.79 41.44 -18.10
N LEU A 71 -12.02 41.38 -18.62
CA LEU A 71 -12.30 40.97 -19.98
C LEU A 71 -11.65 41.88 -21.01
N LYS A 72 -11.68 43.23 -20.78
CA LYS A 72 -10.98 44.21 -21.64
C LYS A 72 -9.47 43.98 -21.61
N GLU A 73 -8.88 43.86 -20.43
CA GLU A 73 -7.44 43.60 -20.26
C GLU A 73 -6.96 42.30 -20.91
N LYS A 74 -7.80 41.30 -20.92
CA LYS A 74 -7.52 39.99 -21.58
C LYS A 74 -7.84 39.98 -23.08
N GLY A 75 -8.47 41.01 -23.64
CA GLY A 75 -8.87 41.07 -25.05
C GLY A 75 -10.19 40.31 -25.36
N TYR A 76 -11.00 39.99 -24.35
CA TYR A 76 -12.26 39.24 -24.48
C TYR A 76 -13.52 40.11 -24.22
N LEU A 77 -13.42 41.42 -24.47
CA LEU A 77 -14.56 42.29 -24.27
C LEU A 77 -15.79 41.90 -25.12
N ASN A 78 -15.58 41.19 -26.24
CA ASN A 78 -16.65 40.62 -27.09
C ASN A 78 -17.58 39.68 -26.31
N ILE A 79 -17.12 39.02 -25.25
CA ILE A 79 -17.99 38.17 -24.40
C ILE A 79 -19.04 39.06 -23.72
N TYR A 80 -18.62 40.22 -23.20
CA TYR A 80 -19.51 41.19 -22.54
C TYR A 80 -20.53 41.77 -23.51
N ASN A 81 -20.17 41.98 -24.76
CA ASN A 81 -21.07 42.54 -25.80
C ASN A 81 -22.06 41.49 -26.30
N LYS A 82 -21.67 40.23 -26.42
CA LYS A 82 -22.48 39.13 -27.01
C LYS A 82 -23.38 38.41 -26.01
N PHE A 83 -23.04 38.38 -24.73
CA PHE A 83 -23.79 37.68 -23.71
C PHE A 83 -24.39 38.64 -22.69
N MET A 84 -25.51 38.28 -22.12
CA MET A 84 -25.95 38.80 -20.84
C MET A 84 -25.26 38.02 -19.74
N ILE A 85 -24.28 38.61 -19.08
CA ILE A 85 -23.51 37.99 -18.01
C ILE A 85 -24.27 38.11 -16.70
N VAL A 86 -24.77 36.98 -16.19
CA VAL A 86 -25.43 36.91 -14.88
C VAL A 86 -24.43 36.32 -13.89
N ASN A 87 -23.77 37.22 -13.12
CA ASN A 87 -22.85 36.82 -12.10
C ASN A 87 -23.57 36.66 -10.76
N TYR A 88 -23.67 35.44 -10.27
CA TYR A 88 -24.33 35.14 -9.01
C TYR A 88 -23.75 35.89 -7.81
N THR A 89 -22.43 36.14 -7.76
CA THR A 89 -21.80 36.82 -6.61
C THR A 89 -22.24 38.26 -6.46
N GLU A 90 -22.61 38.93 -7.54
CA GLU A 90 -23.08 40.30 -7.57
C GLU A 90 -24.59 40.40 -7.30
N ASN A 91 -25.32 39.28 -7.51
CA ASN A 91 -26.79 39.28 -7.48
C ASN A 91 -27.36 38.32 -6.41
N LYS A 92 -26.69 38.17 -5.26
CA LYS A 92 -27.08 37.22 -4.20
C LYS A 92 -28.52 37.39 -3.70
N ASN A 93 -29.02 38.61 -3.65
CA ASN A 93 -30.32 38.94 -3.10
C ASN A 93 -31.40 39.13 -4.17
N LYS A 94 -31.06 38.96 -5.44
CA LYS A 94 -32.02 39.09 -6.54
C LYS A 94 -32.60 37.70 -6.91
N ASN A 95 -33.88 37.70 -7.31
CA ASN A 95 -34.51 36.52 -7.82
C ASN A 95 -33.93 36.20 -9.20
N TRP A 96 -33.13 35.16 -9.31
CA TRP A 96 -32.49 34.83 -10.58
C TRP A 96 -33.46 34.30 -11.65
N SER A 97 -34.63 33.82 -11.30
CA SER A 97 -35.68 33.52 -12.31
C SER A 97 -36.11 34.78 -13.04
N GLU A 98 -36.15 35.94 -12.37
CA GLU A 98 -36.43 37.25 -12.98
C GLU A 98 -35.27 37.74 -13.83
N LEU A 99 -34.03 37.60 -13.33
CA LEU A 99 -32.84 38.01 -14.09
C LEU A 99 -32.67 37.16 -15.36
N LEU A 100 -32.98 35.86 -15.29
CA LEU A 100 -32.93 34.97 -16.45
C LEU A 100 -34.09 35.24 -17.39
N GLY A 101 -35.26 35.67 -16.89
CA GLY A 101 -36.41 36.14 -17.70
C GLY A 101 -36.13 37.43 -18.46
N MET A 102 -35.44 38.38 -17.84
CA MET A 102 -35.00 39.62 -18.49
C MET A 102 -34.03 39.35 -19.67
N ALA A 103 -33.18 38.33 -19.56
CA ALA A 103 -32.26 38.00 -20.63
C ALA A 103 -32.99 37.53 -21.91
N THR A 104 -34.03 36.77 -21.75
CA THR A 104 -34.87 36.33 -22.88
C THR A 104 -35.61 37.49 -23.56
N PHE A 105 -35.96 38.50 -22.80
CA PHE A 105 -36.56 39.74 -23.29
C PHE A 105 -35.60 40.54 -24.17
N TRP A 106 -34.29 40.61 -23.81
CA TRP A 106 -33.30 41.36 -24.57
C TRP A 106 -32.71 40.59 -25.77
N GLY A 107 -33.18 39.41 -26.06
CA GLY A 107 -32.72 38.59 -27.21
C GLY A 107 -31.25 38.19 -27.19
N LYS A 108 -30.56 38.35 -26.05
CA LYS A 108 -29.15 37.94 -25.88
C LYS A 108 -29.05 36.58 -25.15
N PRO A 109 -28.11 35.71 -25.56
CA PRO A 109 -27.84 34.48 -24.81
C PRO A 109 -27.28 34.81 -23.42
N VAL A 110 -27.62 33.97 -22.45
CA VAL A 110 -27.16 34.11 -21.05
C VAL A 110 -25.85 33.37 -20.85
N LEU A 111 -24.87 34.05 -20.23
CA LEU A 111 -23.70 33.41 -19.60
C LEU A 111 -23.89 33.48 -18.07
N LEU A 112 -24.34 32.37 -17.50
CA LEU A 112 -24.52 32.23 -16.04
C LEU A 112 -23.19 31.89 -15.41
N VAL A 113 -22.63 32.82 -14.62
CA VAL A 113 -21.37 32.64 -13.88
C VAL A 113 -21.70 32.36 -12.42
N ILE A 114 -21.43 31.14 -11.95
CA ILE A 114 -21.97 30.67 -10.67
C ILE A 114 -20.98 29.83 -9.86
N ASN A 115 -21.08 29.92 -8.53
CA ASN A 115 -20.37 29.05 -7.63
C ASN A 115 -21.01 27.65 -7.59
N ARG A 116 -20.23 26.60 -7.79
CA ARG A 116 -20.71 25.22 -7.81
C ARG A 116 -21.39 24.83 -6.49
N SER A 117 -20.76 25.08 -5.36
CA SER A 117 -21.31 24.72 -4.05
C SER A 117 -22.65 25.37 -3.80
N PHE A 118 -22.82 26.62 -4.22
CA PHE A 118 -24.11 27.30 -4.14
C PHE A 118 -25.17 26.67 -5.06
N LEU A 119 -24.78 26.36 -6.31
CA LEU A 119 -25.70 25.79 -7.30
C LEU A 119 -26.26 24.43 -6.87
N VAL A 120 -25.40 23.56 -6.27
CA VAL A 120 -25.81 22.24 -5.83
C VAL A 120 -26.43 22.21 -4.43
N SER A 121 -26.19 23.25 -3.60
CA SER A 121 -26.82 23.34 -2.28
C SER A 121 -28.32 23.51 -2.40
N GLN A 122 -29.07 22.77 -1.57
CA GLN A 122 -30.54 22.81 -1.60
C GLN A 122 -31.14 22.57 -3.00
N LYS A 123 -30.38 21.93 -3.91
CA LYS A 123 -30.81 21.64 -5.30
C LYS A 123 -31.25 22.88 -6.10
N LYS A 124 -30.62 24.04 -5.87
CA LYS A 124 -30.95 25.33 -6.52
C LYS A 124 -30.93 25.30 -8.05
N TYR A 125 -30.20 24.36 -8.64
CA TYR A 125 -30.19 24.11 -10.08
C TYR A 125 -31.56 23.79 -10.66
N LYS A 126 -32.52 23.35 -9.86
CA LYS A 126 -33.91 23.11 -10.31
C LYS A 126 -34.65 24.40 -10.67
N ASN A 127 -34.18 25.52 -10.19
CA ASN A 127 -34.76 26.85 -10.44
C ASN A 127 -34.26 27.47 -11.75
N ILE A 128 -33.36 26.81 -12.48
CA ILE A 128 -32.92 27.27 -13.80
C ILE A 128 -33.98 26.88 -14.82
N LYS A 129 -34.79 27.85 -15.25
CA LYS A 129 -35.89 27.61 -16.22
C LYS A 129 -35.50 27.82 -17.68
N ILE A 130 -34.33 28.44 -17.97
CA ILE A 130 -33.84 28.63 -19.34
C ILE A 130 -33.13 27.34 -19.85
N PRO A 131 -33.23 27.08 -21.17
CA PRO A 131 -32.53 25.94 -21.77
C PRO A 131 -31.01 26.17 -21.70
N ILE A 132 -30.25 25.20 -21.15
CA ILE A 132 -28.80 25.22 -21.11
C ILE A 132 -28.25 24.34 -22.24
N HIS A 133 -27.18 24.81 -22.90
CA HIS A 133 -26.61 24.14 -24.07
C HIS A 133 -25.15 23.75 -23.86
N LEU A 134 -24.40 24.54 -23.08
CA LEU A 134 -23.01 24.26 -22.71
C LEU A 134 -22.80 24.51 -21.22
N ILE A 135 -22.10 23.58 -20.57
CA ILE A 135 -21.62 23.73 -19.19
C ILE A 135 -20.10 23.69 -19.22
N ILE A 136 -19.46 24.75 -18.72
CA ILE A 136 -18.03 24.80 -18.48
C ILE A 136 -17.79 24.68 -16.98
N HIS A 137 -17.08 23.65 -16.55
CA HIS A 137 -16.82 23.39 -15.15
C HIS A 137 -15.30 23.46 -14.85
N ASP A 138 -14.88 24.59 -14.30
CA ASP A 138 -13.50 24.73 -13.81
C ASP A 138 -13.32 24.00 -12.47
N GLU A 139 -12.22 23.27 -12.34
CA GLU A 139 -11.94 22.31 -11.29
C GLU A 139 -13.00 21.17 -11.21
N CYS A 140 -13.34 20.60 -12.36
CA CYS A 140 -14.37 19.57 -12.53
C CYS A 140 -14.14 18.28 -11.74
N HIS A 141 -12.98 18.12 -11.09
CA HIS A 141 -12.71 17.01 -10.18
C HIS A 141 -13.70 16.93 -9.01
N SER A 142 -14.43 18.01 -8.73
CA SER A 142 -15.51 18.06 -7.74
C SER A 142 -16.70 17.14 -8.07
N ILE A 143 -16.75 16.55 -9.29
CA ILE A 143 -17.73 15.52 -9.67
C ILE A 143 -17.65 14.27 -8.78
N SER A 144 -16.53 14.08 -8.05
CA SER A 144 -16.45 13.04 -7.02
C SER A 144 -17.47 13.20 -5.89
N ASN A 145 -18.02 14.40 -5.68
CA ASN A 145 -19.04 14.67 -4.67
C ASN A 145 -20.43 14.27 -5.17
N LYS A 146 -21.19 13.54 -4.34
CA LYS A 146 -22.54 13.07 -4.69
C LYS A 146 -23.46 14.20 -5.16
N THR A 147 -23.48 15.33 -4.45
CA THR A 147 -24.33 16.48 -4.80
C THR A 147 -24.03 17.06 -6.18
N THR A 148 -22.75 17.00 -6.61
CA THR A 148 -22.38 17.44 -7.98
C THR A 148 -22.82 16.41 -9.01
N ARG A 149 -22.76 15.11 -8.72
CA ARG A 149 -23.30 14.07 -9.61
C ARG A 149 -24.80 14.20 -9.77
N ASP A 150 -25.55 14.37 -8.66
CA ASP A 150 -26.99 14.57 -8.69
C ASP A 150 -27.40 15.76 -9.56
N PHE A 151 -26.59 16.84 -9.59
CA PHE A 151 -26.79 17.96 -10.52
C PHE A 151 -26.63 17.53 -11.99
N TYR A 152 -25.54 16.83 -12.33
CA TYR A 152 -25.33 16.39 -13.72
C TYR A 152 -26.38 15.36 -14.15
N ASP A 153 -26.76 14.43 -13.29
CA ASP A 153 -27.79 13.44 -13.55
C ASP A 153 -29.15 14.13 -13.85
N TYR A 154 -29.48 15.18 -13.09
CA TYR A 154 -30.69 15.96 -13.31
C TYR A 154 -30.65 16.74 -14.62
N ILE A 155 -29.56 17.49 -14.88
CA ILE A 155 -29.46 18.33 -16.09
C ILE A 155 -29.48 17.48 -17.36
N LEU A 156 -28.70 16.39 -17.37
CA LEU A 156 -28.61 15.48 -18.51
C LEU A 156 -29.91 14.66 -18.72
N SER A 157 -30.70 14.43 -17.67
CA SER A 157 -32.04 13.82 -17.82
C SER A 157 -33.04 14.74 -18.52
N LYS A 158 -32.88 16.07 -18.33
CA LYS A 158 -33.74 17.08 -19.00
C LYS A 158 -33.37 17.33 -20.47
N ASN A 159 -32.06 17.31 -20.75
CA ASN A 159 -31.57 17.49 -22.13
C ASN A 159 -30.26 16.69 -22.32
N LYS A 160 -30.36 15.62 -23.11
CA LYS A 160 -29.20 14.75 -23.43
C LYS A 160 -28.15 15.41 -24.32
N ASN A 161 -28.50 16.50 -25.00
CA ASN A 161 -27.65 17.19 -25.97
C ASN A 161 -26.83 18.33 -25.38
N ILE A 162 -26.77 18.45 -24.03
CA ILE A 162 -25.93 19.45 -23.36
C ILE A 162 -24.48 19.02 -23.48
N SER A 163 -23.64 19.93 -23.97
CA SER A 163 -22.18 19.79 -23.93
C SER A 163 -21.64 20.13 -22.54
N CYS A 164 -20.77 19.28 -22.00
CA CYS A 164 -20.15 19.50 -20.69
C CYS A 164 -18.63 19.45 -20.82
N LEU A 165 -17.96 20.57 -20.71
CA LEU A 165 -16.50 20.68 -20.80
C LEU A 165 -15.90 20.94 -19.43
N GLY A 166 -15.12 20.00 -18.95
CA GLY A 166 -14.43 20.09 -17.66
C GLY A 166 -12.98 20.54 -17.80
N PHE A 167 -12.50 21.34 -16.85
CA PHE A 167 -11.10 21.72 -16.73
C PHE A 167 -10.57 21.28 -15.37
N SER A 168 -9.48 20.56 -15.33
CA SER A 168 -8.82 20.18 -14.07
C SER A 168 -7.36 19.81 -14.26
N ALA A 169 -6.53 20.09 -13.26
CA ALA A 169 -5.17 19.56 -13.13
C ALA A 169 -5.17 18.15 -12.51
N THR A 170 -6.31 17.70 -11.99
CA THR A 170 -6.46 16.43 -11.26
C THR A 170 -7.84 15.83 -11.50
N PRO A 171 -8.20 15.50 -12.77
CA PRO A 171 -9.54 15.06 -13.13
C PRO A 171 -9.93 13.76 -12.44
N ASN A 172 -11.23 13.55 -12.25
CA ASN A 172 -11.81 12.26 -11.89
C ASN A 172 -12.60 11.74 -13.08
N LEU A 173 -12.14 10.65 -13.68
CA LEU A 173 -12.69 10.06 -14.90
C LEU A 173 -13.67 8.91 -14.63
N GLU A 174 -14.08 8.70 -13.38
CA GLU A 174 -15.01 7.64 -13.00
C GLU A 174 -16.48 7.99 -13.30
N PHE A 175 -16.77 9.26 -13.52
CA PHE A 175 -18.14 9.76 -13.61
C PHE A 175 -18.40 10.58 -14.88
N LYS A 176 -19.52 10.26 -15.57
CA LYS A 176 -20.05 11.11 -16.65
C LYS A 176 -20.49 12.48 -16.09
N PRO A 177 -20.36 13.53 -16.90
CA PRO A 177 -19.93 13.59 -18.30
C PRO A 177 -18.42 13.75 -18.51
N PHE A 178 -17.59 13.56 -17.48
CA PHE A 178 -16.14 13.80 -17.49
C PHE A 178 -15.31 12.51 -17.49
N ASP A 179 -15.85 11.44 -18.04
CA ASP A 179 -15.19 10.13 -18.16
C ASP A 179 -14.22 10.01 -19.34
N ASN A 180 -14.14 11.04 -20.18
CA ASN A 180 -13.24 11.11 -21.34
C ASN A 180 -12.29 12.30 -21.27
N ILE A 181 -11.01 12.09 -21.65
CA ILE A 181 -10.01 13.16 -21.78
C ILE A 181 -10.02 13.67 -23.21
N LEU A 182 -10.34 14.94 -23.41
CA LEU A 182 -10.27 15.64 -24.69
C LEU A 182 -8.84 16.04 -25.04
N THR A 183 -8.17 16.72 -24.12
CA THR A 183 -6.75 17.07 -24.26
C THR A 183 -6.01 16.87 -22.96
N SER A 184 -4.71 16.59 -23.03
CA SER A 184 -3.84 16.44 -21.89
C SER A 184 -2.61 17.34 -22.00
N TYR A 185 -2.33 18.09 -20.95
CA TYR A 185 -1.13 18.93 -20.84
C TYR A 185 -0.60 18.89 -19.40
N SER A 186 0.32 17.97 -19.17
CA SER A 186 0.80 17.63 -17.83
C SER A 186 1.73 18.69 -17.23
N ILE A 187 2.05 18.54 -15.94
CA ILE A 187 3.12 19.33 -15.28
C ILE A 187 4.44 19.14 -16.02
N TYR A 188 4.72 17.95 -16.52
CA TYR A 188 5.95 17.66 -17.24
C TYR A 188 5.99 18.34 -18.61
N ASP A 189 4.92 18.25 -19.38
CA ASP A 189 4.80 18.92 -20.67
C ASP A 189 4.98 20.43 -20.51
N ALA A 190 4.25 21.02 -19.54
CA ALA A 190 4.33 22.45 -19.25
C ALA A 190 5.74 22.89 -18.79
N TYR A 191 6.48 22.03 -18.09
CA TYR A 191 7.87 22.29 -17.75
C TYR A 191 8.80 22.17 -18.97
N CYS A 192 8.61 21.17 -19.81
CA CYS A 192 9.39 20.98 -21.04
C CYS A 192 9.21 22.15 -22.00
N ASP A 193 7.97 22.64 -22.16
CA ASP A 193 7.62 23.78 -22.99
C ASP A 193 7.94 25.14 -22.33
N ASN A 194 8.56 25.10 -21.16
CA ASN A 194 8.96 26.30 -20.44
C ASN A 194 7.76 27.18 -20.01
N VAL A 195 6.58 26.63 -19.87
CA VAL A 195 5.37 27.35 -19.43
C VAL A 195 5.36 27.50 -17.91
N ILE A 196 5.82 26.51 -17.18
CA ILE A 196 5.97 26.56 -15.73
C ILE A 196 7.43 26.31 -15.30
N LEU A 197 7.71 26.63 -14.03
CA LEU A 197 9.03 26.44 -13.43
C LEU A 197 9.25 25.00 -12.98
N ASN A 198 10.53 24.64 -12.77
CA ASN A 198 10.90 23.34 -12.21
C ASN A 198 10.44 23.23 -10.76
N PRO A 199 9.63 22.22 -10.39
CA PRO A 199 9.35 21.91 -9.00
C PRO A 199 10.60 21.39 -8.30
N ASN A 200 11.06 22.12 -7.30
CA ASN A 200 12.15 21.73 -6.41
C ASN A 200 11.55 21.32 -5.06
N ILE A 201 11.32 20.02 -4.89
CA ILE A 201 10.64 19.49 -3.72
C ILE A 201 11.67 18.95 -2.73
N LYS A 202 11.61 19.44 -1.49
CA LYS A 202 12.52 19.06 -0.41
C LYS A 202 11.77 18.48 0.77
N TRP A 203 12.22 17.34 1.29
CA TRP A 203 11.72 16.71 2.51
C TRP A 203 12.81 16.60 3.55
N LEU A 204 12.45 16.89 4.80
CA LEU A 204 13.36 16.77 5.92
C LEU A 204 13.21 15.40 6.59
N LYS A 205 14.33 14.72 6.81
CA LYS A 205 14.42 13.53 7.62
C LYS A 205 15.53 13.73 8.66
N SER A 206 15.25 13.44 9.92
CA SER A 206 16.24 13.50 10.98
C SER A 206 16.17 12.27 11.87
N ASN A 207 17.31 11.83 12.38
CA ASN A 207 17.39 10.76 13.38
C ASN A 207 16.92 11.21 14.78
N LYS A 208 16.83 12.52 15.00
CA LYS A 208 16.34 13.16 16.24
C LYS A 208 15.10 13.98 15.95
N ILE A 209 14.25 14.19 16.95
CA ILE A 209 13.08 15.07 16.83
C ILE A 209 13.60 16.49 16.62
N LEU A 210 13.21 17.12 15.49
CA LEU A 210 13.52 18.51 15.19
C LEU A 210 12.66 19.41 16.08
N SER A 211 13.31 20.37 16.76
CA SER A 211 12.61 21.42 17.48
C SER A 211 12.02 22.46 16.49
N ASN A 212 11.06 23.25 16.93
CA ASN A 212 10.52 24.35 16.11
C ASN A 212 11.62 25.35 15.68
N LYS A 213 12.67 25.53 16.53
CA LYS A 213 13.83 26.35 16.21
C LYS A 213 14.65 25.75 15.07
N ASP A 214 14.89 24.43 15.06
CA ASP A 214 15.62 23.77 13.97
C ASP A 214 14.87 23.89 12.64
N ILE A 215 13.54 23.75 12.67
CA ILE A 215 12.67 23.87 11.50
C ILE A 215 12.71 25.27 10.91
N VAL A 216 12.51 26.31 11.73
CA VAL A 216 12.48 27.70 11.25
C VAL A 216 13.85 28.14 10.73
N MET A 217 14.94 27.73 11.38
CA MET A 217 16.31 28.03 10.94
C MET A 217 16.61 27.39 9.59
N TYR A 218 16.19 26.13 9.40
CA TYR A 218 16.31 25.50 8.08
C TYR A 218 15.49 26.24 7.00
N CYS A 219 14.22 26.53 7.29
CA CYS A 219 13.37 27.25 6.34
C CYS A 219 13.94 28.63 6.01
N LYS A 220 14.45 29.35 7.01
CA LYS A 220 15.11 30.65 6.83
C LYS A 220 16.29 30.55 5.87
N SER A 221 17.19 29.58 6.09
CA SER A 221 18.36 29.37 5.22
C SER A 221 18.01 29.06 3.75
N GLU A 222 16.84 28.52 3.49
CA GLU A 222 16.36 28.26 2.12
C GLU A 222 15.59 29.45 1.54
N ILE A 223 14.83 30.17 2.37
CA ILE A 223 14.05 31.36 1.97
C ILE A 223 14.95 32.52 1.59
N GLU A 224 16.05 32.73 2.31
CA GLU A 224 17.00 33.82 2.06
C GLU A 224 17.64 33.75 0.66
N LYS A 225 17.69 32.58 0.05
CA LYS A 225 18.21 32.36 -1.31
C LYS A 225 17.19 32.67 -2.41
N LEU A 226 15.94 32.95 -2.07
CA LEU A 226 14.87 33.16 -3.03
C LEU A 226 14.79 34.63 -3.47
N PRO A 227 14.37 34.91 -4.71
CA PRO A 227 14.39 36.28 -5.24
C PRO A 227 13.38 37.20 -4.56
N TYR A 228 12.12 36.80 -4.45
CA TYR A 228 11.06 37.63 -3.87
C TYR A 228 10.87 37.39 -2.38
N LYS A 229 11.26 36.19 -1.89
CA LYS A 229 11.06 35.81 -0.48
C LYS A 229 9.59 35.86 -0.05
N LYS A 230 8.70 35.52 -0.98
CA LYS A 230 7.26 35.49 -0.77
C LYS A 230 6.82 34.04 -0.57
N ILE A 231 6.23 33.73 0.58
CA ILE A 231 6.07 32.37 1.08
C ILE A 231 4.65 32.12 1.55
N ILE A 232 4.11 30.93 1.28
CA ILE A 232 2.89 30.43 1.91
C ILE A 232 3.19 29.22 2.81
N VAL A 233 2.60 29.19 4.01
CA VAL A 233 2.82 28.14 5.01
C VAL A 233 1.49 27.53 5.43
N TRP A 234 1.30 26.22 5.19
CA TRP A 234 0.11 25.50 5.59
C TRP A 234 0.35 24.75 6.91
N CYS A 235 -0.40 25.14 7.94
CA CYS A 235 -0.26 24.61 9.30
C CYS A 235 -1.28 23.52 9.65
N GLY A 236 -2.34 23.34 8.84
CA GLY A 236 -3.39 22.36 9.05
C GLY A 236 -4.45 22.72 10.08
N MET A 237 -4.11 23.51 11.09
CA MET A 237 -5.02 23.96 12.15
C MET A 237 -4.88 25.45 12.43
N ILE A 238 -6.00 26.13 12.75
CA ILE A 238 -6.04 27.59 12.98
C ILE A 238 -5.14 28.00 14.14
N ASN A 239 -5.24 27.33 15.27
CA ASN A 239 -4.42 27.67 16.44
C ASN A 239 -2.92 27.47 16.17
N LEU A 240 -2.56 26.48 15.35
CA LEU A 240 -1.17 26.25 14.95
C LEU A 240 -0.65 27.38 14.04
N CYS A 241 -1.50 27.95 13.18
CA CYS A 241 -1.13 29.11 12.37
C CYS A 241 -0.70 30.28 13.24
N ILE A 242 -1.50 30.61 14.25
CA ILE A 242 -1.27 31.77 15.13
C ILE A 242 0.01 31.57 15.93
N VAL A 243 0.16 30.41 16.59
CA VAL A 243 1.35 30.09 17.38
C VAL A 243 2.62 30.08 16.52
N THR A 244 2.53 29.51 15.34
CA THR A 244 3.67 29.42 14.42
C THR A 244 4.03 30.80 13.87
N ALA A 245 3.08 31.62 13.47
CA ALA A 245 3.31 32.97 12.99
C ALA A 245 4.00 33.84 14.06
N LYS A 246 3.51 33.77 15.34
CA LYS A 246 4.12 34.44 16.48
C LYS A 246 5.58 34.01 16.70
N PHE A 247 5.84 32.69 16.58
CA PHE A 247 7.18 32.15 16.75
C PHE A 247 8.10 32.58 15.58
N TRP A 248 7.65 32.48 14.33
CA TRP A 248 8.44 32.79 13.14
C TRP A 248 8.73 34.30 13.02
N LYS A 249 7.84 35.19 13.48
CA LYS A 249 8.06 36.63 13.48
C LYS A 249 9.40 37.02 14.10
N LYS A 250 9.87 36.30 15.12
CA LYS A 250 11.17 36.52 15.78
C LYS A 250 12.39 36.22 14.89
N TYR A 251 12.22 35.32 13.89
CA TYR A 251 13.31 34.86 13.01
C TYR A 251 13.32 35.54 11.63
N PHE A 252 12.25 36.24 11.30
CA PHE A 252 12.08 36.98 10.04
C PHE A 252 11.81 38.48 10.26
N PRO A 253 12.80 39.19 10.85
CA PRO A 253 12.67 40.66 10.96
C PRO A 253 12.61 41.25 9.55
N GLY A 254 11.75 42.25 9.36
CA GLY A 254 11.57 42.89 8.05
C GLY A 254 10.67 42.15 7.06
N PHE A 255 10.07 41.00 7.47
CA PHE A 255 9.06 40.31 6.69
C PHE A 255 7.66 40.73 7.15
N LYS A 256 6.75 40.92 6.20
CA LYS A 256 5.34 41.11 6.46
C LYS A 256 4.71 39.78 6.80
N ILE A 257 4.28 39.61 8.07
CA ILE A 257 3.67 38.33 8.54
C ILE A 257 2.16 38.46 8.45
N CYS A 258 1.56 37.62 7.61
CA CYS A 258 0.14 37.59 7.31
C CYS A 258 -0.51 36.28 7.81
N ILE A 259 -1.76 36.35 8.25
CA ILE A 259 -2.56 35.17 8.64
C ILE A 259 -3.90 35.24 7.90
N ASP A 260 -4.29 34.14 7.28
CA ASP A 260 -5.64 33.99 6.73
C ASP A 260 -6.29 32.70 7.21
N THR A 261 -7.21 32.86 8.15
CA THR A 261 -8.00 31.78 8.73
C THR A 261 -9.49 32.15 8.74
N SER A 262 -10.35 31.26 9.21
CA SER A 262 -11.79 31.56 9.39
C SER A 262 -12.07 32.46 10.61
N LYS A 263 -11.06 32.66 11.48
CA LYS A 263 -11.12 33.58 12.63
C LYS A 263 -10.27 34.81 12.28
N GLU A 264 -10.84 35.98 12.43
CA GLU A 264 -10.14 37.26 12.25
C GLU A 264 -9.02 37.42 13.27
N GLN A 265 -7.91 38.02 12.86
CA GLN A 265 -6.71 38.23 13.67
C GLN A 265 -6.25 39.67 13.52
N SER A 266 -6.67 40.54 14.43
CA SER A 266 -6.40 41.98 14.38
C SER A 266 -4.90 42.35 14.44
N ASN A 267 -4.08 41.47 15.01
CA ASN A 267 -2.64 41.70 15.23
C ASN A 267 -1.73 41.28 14.07
N TYR A 268 -2.31 40.83 12.94
CA TYR A 268 -1.56 40.38 11.76
C TYR A 268 -2.18 40.91 10.48
N TYR A 269 -1.36 41.08 9.47
CA TYR A 269 -1.80 41.45 8.14
C TYR A 269 -2.72 40.43 7.49
N SER A 270 -3.63 40.87 6.64
CA SER A 270 -4.61 40.03 5.94
C SER A 270 -4.03 39.38 4.68
N TYR A 271 -4.84 38.52 4.03
CA TYR A 271 -4.52 38.01 2.70
C TYR A 271 -4.47 39.12 1.64
N SER A 272 -5.30 40.15 1.75
CA SER A 272 -5.28 41.31 0.85
C SER A 272 -3.92 42.03 0.90
N ASP A 273 -3.39 42.24 2.10
CA ASP A 273 -2.07 42.82 2.31
C ASP A 273 -0.96 41.95 1.75
N PHE A 274 -1.03 40.61 1.97
CA PHE A 274 -0.09 39.66 1.39
C PHE A 274 -0.13 39.66 -0.14
N SER A 275 -1.32 39.77 -0.73
CA SER A 275 -1.48 39.76 -2.20
C SER A 275 -0.85 41.00 -2.85
N LYS A 276 -0.96 42.17 -2.22
CA LYS A 276 -0.39 43.45 -2.68
C LYS A 276 1.13 43.50 -2.53
N GLU A 277 1.69 42.78 -1.55
CA GLU A 277 3.12 42.79 -1.28
C GLU A 277 3.89 42.08 -2.38
N GLU A 278 4.97 42.66 -2.87
CA GLU A 278 5.78 42.04 -3.92
C GLU A 278 6.87 41.15 -3.36
N THR A 279 7.46 41.48 -2.22
CA THR A 279 8.61 40.77 -1.62
C THR A 279 8.50 40.62 -0.11
N LYS A 280 9.32 39.74 0.48
CA LYS A 280 9.48 39.58 1.94
C LYS A 280 8.17 39.46 2.73
N ALA A 281 7.28 38.57 2.27
CA ALA A 281 6.01 38.30 2.94
C ALA A 281 5.81 36.83 3.21
N ILE A 282 5.24 36.49 4.37
CA ILE A 282 4.91 35.11 4.76
C ILE A 282 3.44 35.04 5.15
N LEU A 283 2.67 34.20 4.45
CA LEU A 283 1.27 33.95 4.74
C LEU A 283 1.11 32.60 5.46
N PHE A 284 0.56 32.63 6.66
CA PHE A 284 0.18 31.43 7.42
C PHE A 284 -1.31 31.15 7.25
N CYS A 285 -1.64 29.91 6.87
CA CYS A 285 -3.02 29.48 6.74
C CYS A 285 -3.20 28.02 7.16
N ALA A 286 -4.42 27.64 7.56
CA ALA A 286 -4.72 26.27 7.91
C ALA A 286 -4.85 25.40 6.67
N CYS A 287 -5.88 25.64 5.86
CA CYS A 287 -6.16 24.91 4.62
C CYS A 287 -6.54 25.85 3.47
N LYS A 288 -6.77 27.13 3.72
CA LYS A 288 -7.09 28.11 2.69
C LYS A 288 -5.96 28.22 1.65
N HIS A 289 -6.28 28.70 0.46
CA HIS A 289 -5.34 28.92 -0.64
C HIS A 289 -4.65 27.66 -1.20
N ARG A 290 -5.07 26.46 -0.81
CA ARG A 290 -4.61 25.22 -1.43
C ARG A 290 -5.09 25.08 -2.88
N GLU A 291 -6.28 25.60 -3.17
CA GLU A 291 -6.90 25.62 -4.49
C GLU A 291 -7.33 27.05 -4.85
N GLY A 292 -7.29 27.40 -6.14
CA GLY A 292 -7.94 28.57 -6.74
C GLY A 292 -7.30 29.96 -6.55
N SER A 293 -6.36 30.19 -5.62
CA SER A 293 -5.77 31.52 -5.42
C SER A 293 -4.71 31.83 -6.46
N ASP A 294 -4.71 33.05 -6.98
CA ASP A 294 -3.66 33.60 -7.84
C ASP A 294 -2.72 34.49 -7.02
N ILE A 295 -1.56 33.96 -6.66
CA ILE A 295 -0.57 34.67 -5.84
C ILE A 295 0.63 34.99 -6.72
N LYS A 296 0.80 36.27 -7.02
CA LYS A 296 1.94 36.78 -7.81
C LYS A 296 3.25 36.64 -7.00
N ASN A 297 4.34 36.33 -7.69
CA ASN A 297 5.71 36.24 -7.16
C ASN A 297 5.90 35.23 -6.00
N LEU A 298 5.04 34.22 -5.88
CA LEU A 298 5.15 33.21 -4.82
C LEU A 298 6.34 32.27 -5.07
N ASP A 299 7.39 32.35 -4.24
CA ASP A 299 8.62 31.59 -4.40
C ASP A 299 8.58 30.21 -3.78
N CYS A 300 7.92 30.08 -2.62
CA CYS A 300 7.97 28.87 -1.82
C CYS A 300 6.64 28.55 -1.16
N CYS A 301 6.34 27.25 -1.08
CA CYS A 301 5.29 26.75 -0.20
C CYS A 301 5.87 25.75 0.81
N ILE A 302 5.38 25.84 2.05
CA ILE A 302 5.86 25.03 3.17
C ILE A 302 4.69 24.32 3.82
N PHE A 303 4.79 22.99 3.97
CA PHE A 303 3.83 22.18 4.67
C PHE A 303 4.34 21.89 6.09
N LEU A 304 3.75 22.54 7.09
CA LEU A 304 4.00 22.27 8.51
C LEU A 304 3.01 21.27 9.11
N ASP A 305 1.91 21.00 8.42
CA ASP A 305 0.94 19.99 8.79
C ASP A 305 1.56 18.58 8.65
N LYS A 306 1.83 17.92 9.75
CA LYS A 306 2.45 16.58 9.79
C LYS A 306 1.49 15.50 9.27
N VAL A 307 1.19 15.52 7.97
CA VAL A 307 0.30 14.56 7.31
C VAL A 307 1.14 13.42 6.71
N GLU A 308 1.09 12.24 7.29
CA GLU A 308 1.83 11.06 6.82
C GLU A 308 1.40 10.59 5.42
N ASN A 309 0.12 10.67 5.10
CA ASN A 309 -0.46 10.23 3.83
C ASN A 309 -1.12 11.40 3.10
N ARG A 310 -0.32 12.41 2.72
CA ARG A 310 -0.82 13.55 1.97
C ARG A 310 -1.46 13.10 0.64
N ASN A 311 -2.65 13.63 0.36
CA ASN A 311 -3.33 13.37 -0.90
C ASN A 311 -2.55 14.00 -2.06
N ALA A 312 -2.19 13.22 -3.07
CA ALA A 312 -1.44 13.68 -4.23
C ALA A 312 -2.18 14.79 -5.00
N LYS A 313 -3.50 14.69 -5.11
CA LYS A 313 -4.35 15.71 -5.74
C LYS A 313 -4.19 17.07 -5.04
N THR A 314 -4.38 17.12 -3.72
CA THR A 314 -4.20 18.36 -2.94
C THR A 314 -2.77 18.88 -3.05
N PHE A 315 -1.77 17.98 -3.05
CA PHE A 315 -0.38 18.35 -3.19
C PHE A 315 -0.08 18.98 -4.55
N VAL A 316 -0.59 18.39 -5.65
CA VAL A 316 -0.46 18.94 -7.01
C VAL A 316 -1.08 20.32 -7.13
N GLN A 317 -2.25 20.55 -6.54
CA GLN A 317 -2.90 21.86 -6.51
C GLN A 317 -2.08 22.91 -5.75
N CYS A 318 -1.52 22.52 -4.59
CA CYS A 318 -0.68 23.40 -3.77
C CYS A 318 0.61 23.79 -4.50
N ILE A 319 1.35 22.82 -5.02
CA ILE A 319 2.64 23.09 -5.69
C ILE A 319 2.47 23.90 -6.96
N GLY A 320 1.36 23.72 -7.67
CA GLY A 320 1.05 24.51 -8.87
C GLY A 320 1.04 26.03 -8.64
N ARG A 321 0.91 26.47 -7.38
CA ARG A 321 0.97 27.90 -7.03
C ARG A 321 2.38 28.48 -7.18
N VAL A 322 3.40 27.71 -6.73
CA VAL A 322 4.80 28.16 -6.77
C VAL A 322 5.47 27.89 -8.12
N LEU A 323 4.84 27.15 -9.03
CA LEU A 323 5.42 26.84 -10.34
C LEU A 323 5.17 27.93 -11.39
N ARG A 324 4.39 28.97 -11.09
CA ARG A 324 4.14 30.08 -12.01
C ARG A 324 5.40 30.91 -12.21
N LYS A 325 5.63 31.29 -13.46
CA LYS A 325 6.69 32.26 -13.80
C LYS A 325 6.30 33.66 -13.34
N ASP A 326 7.30 34.45 -13.01
CA ASP A 326 7.18 35.88 -12.82
C ASP A 326 7.37 36.64 -14.14
N ASN A 327 6.84 37.83 -14.24
CA ASN A 327 6.93 38.65 -15.46
C ASN A 327 8.38 39.04 -15.82
N LYS A 328 9.26 39.11 -14.81
CA LYS A 328 10.67 39.51 -14.98
C LYS A 328 11.62 38.31 -15.22
N ASN A 329 11.12 37.06 -15.23
CA ASN A 329 11.90 35.83 -15.38
C ASN A 329 13.06 35.68 -14.37
N ILE A 330 13.00 36.34 -13.22
CA ILE A 330 14.02 36.25 -12.17
C ILE A 330 13.95 34.90 -11.44
N LYS A 331 12.74 34.42 -11.25
CA LYS A 331 12.45 33.16 -10.56
C LYS A 331 12.82 31.98 -11.46
N LYS A 332 13.71 31.09 -11.00
CA LYS A 332 14.21 29.92 -11.77
C LYS A 332 13.54 28.59 -11.40
N GLN A 333 12.93 28.48 -10.24
CA GLN A 333 12.31 27.24 -9.74
C GLN A 333 11.21 27.56 -8.72
N GLY A 334 10.27 26.65 -8.52
CA GLY A 334 9.32 26.68 -7.42
C GLY A 334 9.82 25.82 -6.26
N LEU A 335 10.06 26.38 -5.09
CA LEU A 335 10.52 25.65 -3.91
C LEU A 335 9.35 25.11 -3.10
N ILE A 336 9.39 23.83 -2.79
CA ILE A 336 8.41 23.14 -1.96
C ILE A 336 9.16 22.48 -0.80
N ILE A 337 8.78 22.80 0.45
CA ILE A 337 9.33 22.17 1.65
C ILE A 337 8.22 21.42 2.36
N ASP A 338 8.35 20.11 2.49
CA ASP A 338 7.43 19.27 3.27
C ASP A 338 8.18 18.69 4.48
N LEU A 339 7.71 19.00 5.67
CA LEU A 339 8.32 18.56 6.93
C LEU A 339 7.84 17.18 7.37
N CYS A 340 6.96 16.54 6.62
CA CYS A 340 6.53 15.18 6.88
C CYS A 340 7.50 14.16 6.27
N ALA A 341 8.54 13.84 7.00
CA ALA A 341 9.67 13.04 6.52
C ALA A 341 9.38 11.57 6.18
N SER A 342 8.26 10.98 6.63
CA SER A 342 8.06 9.52 6.55
C SER A 342 7.55 9.02 5.20
N ASN A 343 6.93 9.88 4.36
CA ASN A 343 6.22 9.46 3.16
C ASN A 343 6.47 10.29 1.89
N CYS A 344 7.56 11.05 1.85
CA CYS A 344 7.91 11.91 0.71
C CYS A 344 7.90 11.19 -0.64
N LEU A 345 8.41 9.97 -0.65
CA LEU A 345 8.55 9.17 -1.87
C LEU A 345 7.19 8.64 -2.36
N LYS A 346 6.26 8.34 -1.45
CA LYS A 346 4.89 7.92 -1.83
C LYS A 346 4.10 9.03 -2.51
N ILE A 347 4.37 10.27 -2.18
CA ILE A 347 3.72 11.41 -2.85
C ILE A 347 4.21 11.57 -4.27
N CYS A 348 5.51 11.39 -4.51
CA CYS A 348 6.07 11.47 -5.86
C CYS A 348 5.54 10.37 -6.77
N ASP A 349 5.45 9.16 -6.25
CA ASP A 349 4.80 8.06 -6.92
C ASP A 349 3.36 8.39 -7.36
N ARG A 350 2.59 8.97 -6.45
CA ARG A 350 1.22 9.40 -6.76
C ARG A 350 1.17 10.58 -7.75
N MET A 351 2.16 11.47 -7.72
CA MET A 351 2.27 12.57 -8.66
C MET A 351 2.59 12.14 -10.09
N ASN A 352 3.25 11.00 -10.28
CA ASN A 352 3.57 10.49 -11.61
C ASN A 352 2.33 10.36 -12.50
N ASN A 353 1.16 10.09 -11.92
CA ASN A 353 -0.10 10.07 -12.66
C ASN A 353 -0.49 11.44 -13.26
N TYR A 354 -0.02 12.54 -12.66
CA TYR A 354 -0.26 13.92 -13.10
C TYR A 354 0.88 14.49 -13.95
N LEU A 355 1.95 13.72 -14.11
CA LEU A 355 3.06 14.06 -14.98
C LEU A 355 2.86 13.56 -16.41
N ASN A 356 1.93 12.64 -16.61
CA ASN A 356 1.64 11.97 -17.88
C ASN A 356 2.88 11.38 -18.58
N CYS A 357 3.91 11.04 -17.80
CA CYS A 357 5.16 10.45 -18.29
C CYS A 357 5.02 8.94 -18.36
N LYS A 358 4.55 8.44 -19.49
CA LYS A 358 4.26 7.02 -19.69
C LYS A 358 5.50 6.12 -19.73
N ASN A 359 6.65 6.64 -20.16
CA ASN A 359 7.82 5.84 -20.50
C ASN A 359 9.15 6.33 -19.91
N ASN A 360 9.17 7.46 -19.21
CA ASN A 360 10.39 8.06 -18.66
C ASN A 360 10.15 8.54 -17.23
N PHE A 361 11.05 8.21 -16.33
CA PHE A 361 11.03 8.76 -14.99
C PHE A 361 11.67 10.14 -14.98
N PRO A 362 10.89 11.24 -14.92
CA PRO A 362 11.43 12.58 -15.15
C PRO A 362 12.07 13.21 -13.91
N TRP A 363 12.20 12.47 -12.81
CA TRP A 363 12.70 13.00 -11.55
C TRP A 363 14.18 12.75 -11.36
N LYS A 364 14.93 13.81 -11.02
CA LYS A 364 16.28 13.72 -10.46
C LYS A 364 16.19 13.72 -8.95
N TYR A 365 16.59 12.63 -8.34
CA TYR A 365 16.70 12.49 -6.89
C TYR A 365 18.10 12.88 -6.44
N SER A 366 18.21 13.62 -5.35
CA SER A 366 19.45 13.89 -4.64
C SER A 366 19.24 13.84 -3.14
N TYR A 367 20.30 13.52 -2.45
CA TYR A 367 20.33 13.39 -1.01
C TYR A 367 21.37 14.36 -0.47
N ILE A 368 20.97 15.27 0.39
CA ILE A 368 21.83 16.31 0.94
C ILE A 368 21.86 16.16 2.45
N GLN A 369 23.06 16.16 3.03
CA GLN A 369 23.27 16.21 4.46
C GLN A 369 23.65 17.62 4.86
N LYS A 370 22.98 18.19 5.86
CA LYS A 370 23.30 19.48 6.47
C LYS A 370 23.36 19.37 7.98
N THR A 371 24.23 20.15 8.60
CA THR A 371 24.28 20.30 10.04
C THR A 371 23.63 21.60 10.45
N ILE A 372 22.65 21.57 11.34
CA ILE A 372 21.96 22.73 11.88
C ILE A 372 21.87 22.54 13.40
N ASN A 373 22.38 23.48 14.18
CA ASN A 373 22.42 23.41 15.64
C ASN A 373 23.00 22.07 16.13
N ASN A 374 24.14 21.63 15.63
CA ASN A 374 24.79 20.36 15.95
C ASN A 374 23.93 19.10 15.69
N LYS A 375 22.88 19.22 14.89
CA LYS A 375 22.03 18.10 14.45
C LYS A 375 22.22 17.85 12.97
N VAL A 376 22.46 16.60 12.61
CA VAL A 376 22.53 16.17 11.21
C VAL A 376 21.11 16.03 10.66
N ILE A 377 20.80 16.82 9.66
CA ILE A 377 19.52 16.78 8.95
C ILE A 377 19.75 16.22 7.54
N PHE A 378 18.98 15.24 7.18
CA PHE A 378 18.99 14.65 5.86
C PHE A 378 17.85 15.23 5.02
N ILE A 379 18.20 15.76 3.87
CA ILE A 379 17.26 16.40 2.94
C ILE A 379 17.16 15.53 1.70
N ASN A 380 15.99 14.97 1.46
CA ASN A 380 15.68 14.35 0.18
C ASN A 380 15.17 15.45 -0.76
N GLN A 381 15.73 15.54 -1.95
CA GLN A 381 15.36 16.54 -2.94
C GLN A 381 14.95 15.87 -4.25
N LEU A 382 13.89 16.37 -4.87
CA LEU A 382 13.41 15.97 -6.18
C LEU A 382 13.24 17.17 -7.10
N LYS A 383 13.75 17.05 -8.32
CA LYS A 383 13.57 18.02 -9.40
C LYS A 383 13.17 17.30 -10.68
N LEU A 384 12.38 17.95 -11.52
CA LEU A 384 12.14 17.43 -12.87
C LEU A 384 13.39 17.63 -13.75
N ILE A 385 13.63 16.70 -14.64
CA ILE A 385 14.64 16.80 -15.70
C ILE A 385 13.97 16.79 -17.07
N LYS A 386 14.42 17.66 -17.98
CA LYS A 386 13.96 17.64 -19.37
C LYS A 386 14.61 16.46 -20.10
N ASN A 387 13.82 15.74 -20.90
CA ASN A 387 14.27 14.64 -21.74
C ASN A 387 15.25 13.71 -21.01
N PRO A 388 14.80 12.98 -19.99
CA PRO A 388 15.67 12.07 -19.29
C PRO A 388 16.25 11.09 -20.32
N LYS A 389 17.57 11.14 -20.51
CA LYS A 389 18.26 10.17 -21.38
C LYS A 389 17.99 8.79 -20.77
N ILE A 390 17.28 7.95 -21.49
CA ILE A 390 17.24 6.52 -21.20
C ILE A 390 18.67 6.06 -21.37
N LYS A 391 19.35 5.75 -20.27
CA LYS A 391 20.62 5.06 -20.36
C LYS A 391 20.33 3.72 -21.02
N LYS A 392 20.65 3.58 -22.29
CA LYS A 392 20.78 2.25 -22.86
C LYS A 392 21.97 1.62 -22.16
N TYR A 393 21.70 0.70 -21.25
CA TYR A 393 22.77 -0.10 -20.69
C TYR A 393 23.13 -1.11 -21.77
N LYS A 394 24.42 -1.14 -22.19
CA LYS A 394 24.95 -2.31 -22.90
C LYS A 394 24.68 -3.52 -22.01
N GLU A 395 24.20 -4.60 -22.56
CA GLU A 395 24.10 -5.87 -21.83
C GLU A 395 25.54 -6.21 -21.42
N ILE A 396 25.81 -6.11 -20.13
CA ILE A 396 27.14 -6.46 -19.62
C ILE A 396 27.09 -7.97 -19.45
N GLU A 397 27.94 -8.67 -20.19
CA GLU A 397 28.21 -10.08 -19.93
C GLU A 397 29.08 -10.15 -18.68
N TYR A 398 28.59 -10.84 -17.68
CA TYR A 398 29.28 -11.05 -16.42
C TYR A 398 29.90 -12.44 -16.39
N SER A 399 31.15 -12.52 -15.98
CA SER A 399 31.89 -13.76 -15.74
C SER A 399 31.61 -14.33 -14.34
N ILE A 400 32.04 -15.57 -14.12
CA ILE A 400 32.04 -16.16 -12.76
C ILE A 400 32.91 -15.34 -11.81
N GLN A 401 34.00 -14.75 -12.30
CA GLN A 401 34.91 -13.95 -11.47
C GLN A 401 34.19 -12.68 -10.99
N ASP A 402 33.43 -11.99 -11.86
CA ASP A 402 32.62 -10.83 -11.46
C ASP A 402 31.62 -11.17 -10.37
N LEU A 403 31.11 -12.41 -10.35
CA LEU A 403 30.20 -12.89 -9.31
C LEU A 403 30.95 -13.19 -8.01
N LYS A 404 32.15 -13.84 -8.08
CA LYS A 404 32.97 -14.13 -6.91
C LYS A 404 33.45 -12.86 -6.22
N ASP A 405 33.80 -11.81 -6.97
CA ASP A 405 34.23 -10.50 -6.45
C ASP A 405 33.13 -9.77 -5.66
N LYS A 406 31.90 -10.26 -5.74
CA LYS A 406 30.77 -9.74 -4.97
C LYS A 406 30.45 -10.54 -3.71
N PHE A 407 31.23 -11.57 -3.40
CA PHE A 407 31.05 -12.31 -2.15
C PHE A 407 31.36 -11.41 -0.95
N ILE A 408 30.45 -11.40 0.00
CA ILE A 408 30.57 -10.60 1.25
C ILE A 408 30.65 -11.47 2.49
N LYS A 409 30.57 -12.78 2.34
CA LYS A 409 30.72 -13.75 3.44
C LYS A 409 31.86 -14.71 3.12
N GLU A 410 32.54 -15.15 4.18
CA GLU A 410 33.58 -16.16 4.11
C GLU A 410 32.99 -17.54 4.42
N ILE A 411 33.64 -18.56 3.91
CA ILE A 411 33.29 -19.97 4.17
C ILE A 411 34.51 -20.71 4.72
N PRO A 412 34.32 -21.78 5.48
CA PRO A 412 35.40 -22.65 5.87
C PRO A 412 36.11 -23.20 4.64
N ASN A 413 37.45 -23.18 4.68
CA ASN A 413 38.27 -23.75 3.62
C ASN A 413 38.35 -25.27 3.80
N ASN A 414 37.31 -25.98 3.39
CA ASN A 414 37.28 -27.45 3.40
C ASN A 414 36.65 -27.99 2.11
N GLU A 415 36.89 -29.26 1.84
CA GLU A 415 36.48 -29.94 0.62
C GLU A 415 34.96 -29.87 0.37
N ILE A 416 34.14 -29.95 1.42
CA ILE A 416 32.68 -29.96 1.32
C ILE A 416 32.16 -28.63 0.77
N TYR A 417 32.65 -27.50 1.29
CA TYR A 417 32.27 -26.17 0.84
C TYR A 417 32.79 -25.89 -0.57
N ASN A 418 34.05 -26.27 -0.83
CA ASN A 418 34.71 -26.02 -2.13
C ASN A 418 34.03 -26.83 -3.25
N SER A 419 33.77 -28.11 -3.02
CA SER A 419 33.07 -28.98 -4.00
C SER A 419 31.65 -28.45 -4.29
N ARG A 420 30.92 -28.07 -3.24
CA ARG A 420 29.58 -27.50 -3.38
C ARG A 420 29.61 -26.17 -4.15
N LEU A 421 30.53 -25.28 -3.86
CA LEU A 421 30.68 -23.97 -4.53
C LEU A 421 30.96 -24.16 -6.02
N ASN A 422 31.91 -25.03 -6.37
CA ASN A 422 32.27 -25.32 -7.76
C ASN A 422 31.09 -25.92 -8.54
N LYS A 423 30.34 -26.86 -7.94
CA LYS A 423 29.11 -27.42 -8.52
C LYS A 423 28.07 -26.34 -8.82
N GLU A 424 27.83 -25.44 -7.86
CA GLU A 424 26.84 -24.37 -7.99
C GLU A 424 27.24 -23.36 -9.07
N LEU A 425 28.50 -22.89 -9.05
CA LEU A 425 29.03 -21.91 -10.03
C LEU A 425 28.92 -22.44 -11.47
N LYS A 426 29.34 -23.70 -11.69
CA LYS A 426 29.24 -24.34 -13.01
C LYS A 426 27.79 -24.38 -13.51
N LEU A 427 26.84 -24.68 -12.64
CA LEU A 427 25.44 -24.78 -13.04
C LEU A 427 24.79 -23.39 -13.23
N ILE A 428 25.17 -22.40 -12.43
CA ILE A 428 24.74 -20.99 -12.56
C ILE A 428 25.21 -20.42 -13.90
N GLU A 429 26.45 -20.69 -14.29
CA GLU A 429 27.00 -20.27 -15.58
C GLU A 429 26.28 -20.94 -16.75
N ASN A 430 26.16 -22.27 -16.74
CA ASN A 430 25.48 -23.03 -17.78
C ASN A 430 24.01 -22.62 -17.99
N LYS A 431 23.35 -22.10 -16.97
CA LYS A 431 21.97 -21.60 -17.02
C LYS A 431 21.87 -20.08 -17.24
N ASN A 432 22.99 -19.38 -17.50
CA ASN A 432 23.07 -17.91 -17.69
C ASN A 432 22.40 -17.11 -16.55
N LEU A 433 22.64 -17.53 -15.29
CA LEU A 433 22.00 -16.90 -14.12
C LEU A 433 22.85 -15.82 -13.46
N ILE A 434 24.12 -15.66 -13.83
CA ILE A 434 25.06 -14.71 -13.21
C ILE A 434 24.47 -13.30 -13.19
N LYS A 435 23.98 -12.82 -14.32
CA LYS A 435 23.38 -11.48 -14.44
C LYS A 435 22.21 -11.23 -13.48
N TYR A 436 21.43 -12.24 -13.16
CA TYR A 436 20.28 -12.10 -12.28
C TYR A 436 20.67 -12.07 -10.80
N LEU A 437 21.71 -12.84 -10.43
CA LEU A 437 22.29 -12.78 -9.09
C LEU A 437 22.96 -11.42 -8.86
N ILE A 438 23.72 -10.92 -9.83
CA ILE A 438 24.29 -9.57 -9.77
C ILE A 438 23.19 -8.52 -9.66
N ARG A 439 22.08 -8.66 -10.40
CA ARG A 439 20.95 -7.75 -10.28
C ARG A 439 20.30 -7.78 -8.89
N ALA A 440 20.22 -8.94 -8.26
CA ALA A 440 19.73 -9.06 -6.88
C ALA A 440 20.66 -8.33 -5.89
N ILE A 441 21.98 -8.45 -6.06
CA ILE A 441 22.98 -7.73 -5.25
C ILE A 441 22.85 -6.21 -5.44
N GLU A 442 22.70 -5.77 -6.68
CA GLU A 442 22.52 -4.34 -6.98
C GLU A 442 21.26 -3.79 -6.29
N ILE A 443 20.16 -4.59 -6.19
CA ILE A 443 18.97 -4.22 -5.41
C ILE A 443 19.34 -4.05 -3.94
N LEU A 444 20.08 -4.97 -3.35
CA LEU A 444 20.52 -4.86 -1.96
C LEU A 444 21.41 -3.65 -1.74
N ASN A 445 22.36 -3.37 -2.63
CA ASN A 445 23.26 -2.22 -2.57
C ASN A 445 22.51 -0.88 -2.62
N ILE A 446 21.58 -0.69 -3.54
CA ILE A 446 20.80 0.56 -3.63
C ILE A 446 19.85 0.75 -2.44
N THR A 447 19.51 -0.31 -1.76
CA THR A 447 18.71 -0.24 -0.52
C THR A 447 19.57 -0.03 0.71
N ASN A 448 20.91 0.08 0.59
CA ASN A 448 21.86 0.13 1.68
C ASN A 448 21.69 -1.05 2.63
N TYR A 449 21.59 -2.23 2.06
CA TYR A 449 21.39 -3.48 2.80
C TYR A 449 20.33 -3.36 3.90
N ILE A 450 19.14 -2.81 3.55
CA ILE A 450 18.00 -2.86 4.47
C ILE A 450 17.84 -4.31 4.94
N PRO A 451 17.76 -4.59 6.25
CA PRO A 451 17.60 -5.94 6.74
C PRO A 451 16.48 -6.68 6.01
N HIS A 452 16.82 -7.84 5.46
CA HIS A 452 15.91 -8.65 4.66
C HIS A 452 16.11 -10.14 5.02
N VAL A 453 15.12 -10.93 4.69
CA VAL A 453 15.20 -12.39 4.71
C VAL A 453 14.73 -12.93 3.37
N THR A 454 15.31 -14.04 2.94
CA THR A 454 14.85 -14.74 1.74
C THR A 454 13.77 -15.78 2.08
N ARG A 455 12.88 -15.98 1.13
CA ARG A 455 11.95 -17.10 1.19
C ARG A 455 12.08 -17.98 -0.05
N GLY A 456 11.37 -19.10 -0.08
CA GLY A 456 11.43 -20.02 -1.22
C GLY A 456 12.75 -20.78 -1.26
N SER A 457 13.19 -21.13 -2.46
CA SER A 457 14.35 -22.00 -2.69
C SER A 457 15.70 -21.26 -2.78
N CYS A 458 15.73 -19.95 -2.77
CA CYS A 458 16.96 -19.17 -2.91
C CYS A 458 17.97 -19.45 -1.77
N GLY A 459 17.47 -19.69 -0.55
CA GLY A 459 18.31 -20.07 0.59
C GLY A 459 18.93 -21.48 0.50
N SER A 460 18.68 -22.25 -0.58
CA SER A 460 19.34 -23.53 -0.84
C SER A 460 20.68 -23.38 -1.57
N SER A 461 21.04 -22.20 -2.00
CA SER A 461 22.29 -21.92 -2.72
C SER A 461 23.36 -21.34 -1.82
N LEU A 462 24.54 -21.92 -1.85
CA LEU A 462 25.74 -21.43 -1.17
C LEU A 462 26.20 -20.12 -1.79
N VAL A 463 26.10 -19.99 -3.12
CA VAL A 463 26.41 -18.74 -3.84
C VAL A 463 25.50 -17.60 -3.36
N CYS A 464 24.17 -17.85 -3.21
CA CYS A 464 23.26 -16.84 -2.66
C CYS A 464 23.60 -16.45 -1.19
N TYR A 465 24.12 -17.39 -0.41
CA TYR A 465 24.60 -17.12 0.95
C TYR A 465 25.84 -16.23 0.94
N LEU A 466 26.84 -16.57 0.12
CA LEU A 466 28.10 -15.79 -0.02
C LEU A 466 27.86 -14.36 -0.51
N LEU A 467 26.90 -14.19 -1.40
CA LEU A 467 26.47 -12.89 -1.93
C LEU A 467 25.63 -12.06 -0.93
N GLY A 468 25.29 -12.61 0.23
CA GLY A 468 24.41 -11.96 1.20
C GLY A 468 22.95 -11.84 0.76
N ILE A 469 22.56 -12.50 -0.35
CA ILE A 469 21.16 -12.61 -0.78
C ILE A 469 20.39 -13.45 0.24
N SER A 470 20.98 -14.54 0.74
CA SER A 470 20.43 -15.38 1.80
C SER A 470 21.23 -15.26 3.09
N ASN A 471 20.54 -15.41 4.23
CA ASN A 471 21.17 -15.49 5.55
C ASN A 471 21.34 -16.93 6.04
N VAL A 472 20.90 -17.91 5.24
CA VAL A 472 20.95 -19.34 5.58
C VAL A 472 22.16 -19.97 4.90
N ASP A 473 23.04 -20.55 5.69
CA ASP A 473 24.12 -21.42 5.19
C ASP A 473 23.54 -22.81 4.85
N PRO A 474 23.48 -23.18 3.56
CA PRO A 474 22.82 -24.41 3.15
C PRO A 474 23.60 -25.68 3.54
N ILE A 475 24.91 -25.58 3.71
CA ILE A 475 25.76 -26.72 4.11
C ILE A 475 25.60 -27.01 5.59
N LYS A 476 25.68 -25.98 6.44
CA LYS A 476 25.46 -26.09 7.87
C LYS A 476 24.14 -26.80 8.23
N TYR A 477 23.10 -26.61 7.41
CA TYR A 477 21.78 -27.16 7.66
C TYR A 477 21.38 -28.31 6.72
N ASP A 478 22.33 -28.89 6.00
CA ASP A 478 22.09 -29.96 5.01
C ASP A 478 20.92 -29.67 4.07
N ILE A 479 20.95 -28.51 3.38
CA ILE A 479 19.92 -28.12 2.43
C ILE A 479 20.39 -28.44 1.02
N LYS A 480 19.58 -29.12 0.26
CA LYS A 480 19.92 -29.60 -1.09
C LYS A 480 19.83 -28.48 -2.12
N PHE A 481 20.88 -28.28 -2.91
CA PHE A 481 20.95 -27.27 -3.97
C PHE A 481 19.94 -27.49 -5.09
N GLU A 482 19.69 -28.75 -5.40
CA GLU A 482 18.79 -29.20 -6.47
C GLU A 482 17.38 -28.65 -6.29
N ARG A 483 17.02 -28.26 -5.07
CA ARG A 483 15.76 -27.54 -4.76
C ARG A 483 15.71 -26.14 -5.37
N PHE A 484 16.84 -25.44 -5.47
CA PHE A 484 16.97 -24.13 -6.10
C PHE A 484 17.19 -24.27 -7.61
N LEU A 485 18.23 -25.01 -8.01
CA LEU A 485 18.65 -25.17 -9.40
C LEU A 485 19.14 -26.58 -9.64
N ASN A 486 18.75 -27.19 -10.76
CA ASN A 486 19.23 -28.48 -11.19
C ASN A 486 19.25 -28.58 -12.72
N ILE A 487 19.89 -29.64 -13.26
CA ILE A 487 20.08 -29.84 -14.71
C ILE A 487 18.77 -30.01 -15.47
N TYR A 488 17.75 -30.62 -14.85
CA TYR A 488 16.44 -30.92 -15.46
C TYR A 488 15.44 -29.75 -15.33
N ARG A 489 15.87 -28.61 -14.78
CA ARG A 489 14.98 -27.48 -14.57
C ARG A 489 15.05 -26.50 -15.72
N ASP A 490 14.00 -26.45 -16.57
CA ASP A 490 13.89 -25.46 -17.66
C ASP A 490 13.51 -24.06 -17.16
N LYS A 491 12.71 -24.00 -16.08
CA LYS A 491 12.29 -22.72 -15.50
C LYS A 491 13.37 -22.13 -14.60
N LEU A 492 13.68 -20.87 -14.81
CA LEU A 492 14.57 -20.12 -13.95
C LEU A 492 14.02 -20.03 -12.51
N PRO A 493 14.88 -20.05 -11.48
CA PRO A 493 14.45 -19.95 -10.10
C PRO A 493 13.94 -18.54 -9.78
N ASP A 494 12.96 -18.43 -8.88
CA ASP A 494 12.52 -17.17 -8.31
C ASP A 494 13.49 -16.71 -7.21
N ILE A 495 13.78 -15.40 -7.15
CA ILE A 495 14.52 -14.76 -6.06
C ILE A 495 13.51 -13.95 -5.25
N ASP A 496 13.23 -14.39 -4.03
CA ASP A 496 12.24 -13.78 -3.16
C ASP A 496 12.92 -13.06 -1.99
N LEU A 497 12.78 -11.73 -1.94
CA LEU A 497 13.37 -10.87 -0.92
C LEU A 497 12.26 -10.24 -0.07
N ASP A 498 12.23 -10.59 1.21
CA ASP A 498 11.32 -9.99 2.19
C ASP A 498 11.98 -8.77 2.85
N PHE A 499 11.41 -7.61 2.61
CA PHE A 499 11.82 -6.36 3.25
C PHE A 499 10.85 -5.94 4.37
N PRO A 500 11.23 -5.02 5.26
CA PRO A 500 10.31 -4.43 6.23
C PRO A 500 9.08 -3.84 5.51
N HIS A 501 7.86 -4.16 6.00
CA HIS A 501 6.63 -3.82 5.29
C HIS A 501 6.45 -2.32 5.04
N TYR A 502 6.96 -1.46 5.91
CA TYR A 502 6.87 0.00 5.77
C TYR A 502 7.95 0.60 4.86
N LEU A 503 9.01 -0.17 4.52
CA LEU A 503 10.09 0.25 3.62
C LEU A 503 9.96 -0.33 2.20
N ARG A 504 9.10 -1.32 1.99
CA ARG A 504 8.94 -1.97 0.68
C ARG A 504 8.65 -0.99 -0.47
N ASP A 505 7.78 -0.02 -0.24
CA ASP A 505 7.44 0.97 -1.26
C ASP A 505 8.61 1.92 -1.54
N GLU A 506 9.48 2.16 -0.55
CA GLU A 506 10.76 2.87 -0.74
C GLU A 506 11.72 2.07 -1.62
N VAL A 507 11.76 0.75 -1.44
CA VAL A 507 12.56 -0.13 -2.31
C VAL A 507 12.12 0.00 -3.76
N PHE A 508 10.82 -0.10 -4.05
CA PHE A 508 10.31 0.06 -5.42
C PHE A 508 10.69 1.40 -6.04
N LEU A 509 10.65 2.46 -5.26
CA LEU A 509 11.04 3.78 -5.76
C LEU A 509 12.54 3.86 -6.05
N LYS A 510 13.39 3.30 -5.19
CA LYS A 510 14.84 3.24 -5.44
C LYS A 510 15.17 2.44 -6.70
N LEU A 511 14.40 1.37 -6.97
CA LEU A 511 14.51 0.60 -8.20
C LEU A 511 14.19 1.45 -9.43
N GLU A 512 13.11 2.21 -9.40
CA GLU A 512 12.72 3.08 -10.52
C GLU A 512 13.72 4.22 -10.74
N LEU A 513 14.30 4.75 -9.65
CA LEU A 513 15.34 5.77 -9.72
C LEU A 513 16.65 5.25 -10.33
N LYS A 514 17.01 4.01 -10.02
CA LYS A 514 18.24 3.39 -10.51
C LYS A 514 18.11 2.94 -11.97
N TRP A 515 16.97 2.34 -12.32
CA TRP A 515 16.68 1.78 -13.64
C TRP A 515 15.39 2.34 -14.25
N PRO A 516 15.37 3.63 -14.59
CA PRO A 516 14.16 4.28 -15.11
C PRO A 516 13.71 3.60 -16.41
N ASN A 517 12.42 3.26 -16.48
CA ASN A 517 11.79 2.56 -17.61
C ASN A 517 12.35 1.16 -17.93
N GLN A 518 13.11 0.55 -17.02
CA GLN A 518 13.66 -0.80 -17.20
C GLN A 518 13.09 -1.82 -16.20
N VAL A 519 12.45 -1.37 -15.13
CA VAL A 519 11.89 -2.23 -14.10
C VAL A 519 10.38 -2.13 -14.15
N ALA A 520 9.71 -3.26 -14.32
CA ALA A 520 8.25 -3.33 -14.32
C ALA A 520 7.72 -4.24 -13.22
N ARG A 521 6.53 -3.93 -12.70
CA ARG A 521 5.76 -4.83 -11.85
C ARG A 521 4.84 -5.70 -12.70
N ILE A 522 4.83 -6.99 -12.41
CA ILE A 522 3.96 -7.93 -13.11
C ILE A 522 2.52 -7.87 -12.59
N SER A 523 1.60 -8.35 -13.38
CA SER A 523 0.18 -8.49 -13.04
C SER A 523 -0.15 -9.90 -12.56
N ASN A 524 -1.30 -10.02 -11.91
CA ASN A 524 -2.02 -11.28 -11.81
C ASN A 524 -3.24 -11.20 -12.72
N HIS A 525 -3.47 -12.22 -13.51
CA HIS A 525 -4.71 -12.38 -14.28
C HIS A 525 -5.80 -12.91 -13.36
N VAL A 526 -6.72 -12.03 -12.99
CA VAL A 526 -7.86 -12.40 -12.14
C VAL A 526 -8.98 -12.88 -13.01
N HIS A 527 -9.45 -14.09 -12.74
CA HIS A 527 -10.59 -14.72 -13.41
C HIS A 527 -11.82 -14.73 -12.50
N TRP A 528 -12.96 -14.82 -13.09
CA TRP A 528 -14.18 -15.05 -12.35
C TRP A 528 -14.19 -16.50 -11.85
N HIS A 529 -14.41 -16.69 -10.57
CA HIS A 529 -14.62 -18.00 -9.95
C HIS A 529 -16.04 -18.07 -9.43
N GLU A 530 -16.55 -19.29 -9.21
CA GLU A 530 -17.92 -19.59 -8.84
C GLU A 530 -18.60 -18.53 -7.98
N LYS A 531 -18.08 -18.22 -6.78
CA LYS A 531 -18.67 -17.23 -5.87
C LYS A 531 -18.58 -15.79 -6.36
N SER A 532 -17.56 -15.44 -7.13
CA SER A 532 -17.40 -14.09 -7.69
C SER A 532 -18.26 -13.90 -8.92
N ALA A 533 -18.39 -14.92 -9.75
CA ALA A 533 -19.27 -14.98 -10.90
C ALA A 533 -20.74 -14.87 -10.44
N LEU A 534 -21.11 -15.62 -9.40
CA LEU A 534 -22.44 -15.58 -8.81
C LEU A 534 -22.82 -14.17 -8.29
N ARG A 535 -21.89 -13.48 -7.62
CA ARG A 535 -22.12 -12.08 -7.19
C ARG A 535 -22.30 -11.13 -8.36
N GLU A 536 -21.54 -11.33 -9.41
CA GLU A 536 -21.65 -10.50 -10.62
C GLU A 536 -22.97 -10.80 -11.34
N ALA A 537 -23.38 -12.06 -11.42
CA ALA A 537 -24.66 -12.44 -11.97
C ALA A 537 -25.83 -11.76 -11.22
N LEU A 538 -25.83 -11.83 -9.88
CA LEU A 538 -26.81 -11.12 -9.06
C LEU A 538 -26.84 -9.61 -9.32
N ARG A 539 -25.66 -9.00 -9.49
CA ARG A 539 -25.57 -7.56 -9.79
C ARG A 539 -26.12 -7.20 -11.16
N ARG A 540 -25.92 -8.08 -12.17
CA ARG A 540 -26.44 -7.87 -13.53
C ARG A 540 -27.95 -7.95 -13.60
N ILE A 541 -28.59 -8.80 -12.80
CA ILE A 541 -30.05 -8.84 -12.67
C ILE A 541 -30.62 -7.76 -11.70
N GLY A 542 -29.81 -6.74 -11.32
CA GLY A 542 -30.24 -5.59 -10.56
C GLY A 542 -30.14 -5.72 -9.04
N ILE A 543 -29.66 -6.84 -8.51
CA ILE A 543 -29.53 -7.04 -7.05
C ILE A 543 -28.20 -6.48 -6.54
N LYS A 544 -28.22 -5.25 -6.01
CA LYS A 544 -27.05 -4.52 -5.51
C LYS A 544 -26.72 -4.74 -4.02
N LYS A 545 -27.50 -5.58 -3.32
CA LYS A 545 -27.32 -5.85 -1.88
C LYS A 545 -25.99 -6.55 -1.61
N GLN A 546 -25.23 -6.09 -0.60
CA GLN A 546 -24.05 -6.80 -0.12
C GLN A 546 -24.49 -8.07 0.63
N ILE A 547 -24.20 -9.22 0.03
CA ILE A 547 -24.52 -10.53 0.60
C ILE A 547 -23.22 -11.18 1.07
N SER A 548 -23.20 -11.78 2.26
CA SER A 548 -22.01 -12.43 2.80
C SER A 548 -21.57 -13.62 1.91
N LYS A 549 -20.28 -14.00 2.02
CA LYS A 549 -19.74 -15.13 1.22
C LYS A 549 -20.44 -16.47 1.51
N ASN A 550 -20.98 -16.62 2.71
CA ASN A 550 -21.58 -17.85 3.18
C ASN A 550 -23.07 -17.95 2.85
N ASP A 551 -23.74 -16.79 2.72
CA ASP A 551 -25.18 -16.71 2.55
C ASP A 551 -25.62 -16.57 1.08
N ILE A 552 -24.67 -16.37 0.16
CA ILE A 552 -24.96 -16.06 -1.24
C ILE A 552 -25.77 -17.17 -1.93
N HIS A 553 -25.42 -18.44 -1.70
CA HIS A 553 -26.16 -19.59 -2.27
C HIS A 553 -27.56 -19.73 -1.68
N GLN A 554 -27.73 -19.44 -0.38
CA GLN A 554 -29.06 -19.46 0.26
C GLN A 554 -29.91 -18.29 -0.23
N PHE A 555 -29.30 -17.15 -0.53
CA PHE A 555 -30.00 -16.00 -1.09
C PHE A 555 -30.52 -16.31 -2.50
N VAL A 556 -29.70 -16.94 -3.36
CA VAL A 556 -30.11 -17.32 -4.72
C VAL A 556 -31.33 -18.25 -4.69
N LYS A 557 -31.37 -19.22 -3.77
CA LYS A 557 -32.52 -20.11 -3.59
C LYS A 557 -33.84 -19.45 -3.20
N LYS A 558 -33.79 -18.16 -2.78
CA LYS A 558 -34.97 -17.37 -2.43
C LYS A 558 -35.46 -16.46 -3.57
N LEU A 559 -34.79 -16.46 -4.69
CA LEU A 559 -35.18 -15.73 -5.89
C LEU A 559 -36.29 -16.49 -6.64
N SER A 560 -37.02 -15.78 -7.54
CA SER A 560 -37.94 -16.47 -8.44
C SER A 560 -37.22 -17.46 -9.36
N GLU A 561 -37.90 -18.45 -9.86
CA GLU A 561 -37.30 -19.46 -10.76
C GLU A 561 -36.68 -18.83 -12.01
N GLU A 562 -37.32 -17.82 -12.58
CA GLU A 562 -36.80 -17.06 -13.71
C GLU A 562 -35.48 -16.38 -13.38
N GLN A 563 -35.44 -15.69 -12.23
CA GLN A 563 -34.19 -15.04 -11.75
C GLN A 563 -33.08 -16.05 -11.43
N GLN A 564 -33.43 -17.22 -10.89
CA GLN A 564 -32.45 -18.28 -10.64
C GLN A 564 -31.86 -18.81 -11.96
N LYS A 565 -32.72 -19.06 -12.98
CA LYS A 565 -32.26 -19.52 -14.32
C LYS A 565 -31.35 -18.48 -14.97
N GLU A 566 -31.69 -17.20 -14.88
CA GLU A 566 -30.87 -16.11 -15.41
C GLU A 566 -29.54 -15.96 -14.68
N VAL A 567 -29.53 -16.02 -13.36
CA VAL A 567 -28.31 -16.02 -12.53
C VAL A 567 -27.41 -17.19 -12.88
N ASP A 568 -27.94 -18.40 -13.00
CA ASP A 568 -27.17 -19.61 -13.33
C ASP A 568 -26.58 -19.52 -14.74
N LYS A 569 -27.32 -18.97 -15.71
CA LYS A 569 -26.83 -18.73 -17.07
C LYS A 569 -25.65 -17.78 -17.06
N ILE A 570 -25.81 -16.58 -16.46
CA ILE A 570 -24.76 -15.57 -16.38
C ILE A 570 -23.55 -16.08 -15.58
N GLN A 571 -23.77 -16.84 -14.51
CA GLN A 571 -22.69 -17.44 -13.72
C GLN A 571 -21.85 -18.42 -14.54
N LYS A 572 -22.51 -19.29 -15.33
CA LYS A 572 -21.81 -20.26 -16.21
C LYS A 572 -21.00 -19.53 -17.29
N GLU A 573 -21.57 -18.50 -17.92
CA GLU A 573 -20.88 -17.68 -18.91
C GLU A 573 -19.64 -16.96 -18.36
N LEU A 574 -19.71 -16.49 -17.12
CA LEU A 574 -18.62 -15.76 -16.47
C LEU A 574 -17.55 -16.69 -15.92
N ASN A 575 -17.90 -17.88 -15.46
CA ASN A 575 -16.98 -18.74 -14.71
C ASN A 575 -15.72 -19.07 -15.52
N ASN A 576 -14.55 -18.88 -14.87
CA ASN A 576 -13.20 -19.04 -15.45
C ASN A 576 -12.85 -18.04 -16.56
N THR A 577 -13.71 -17.08 -16.90
CA THR A 577 -13.34 -16.02 -17.85
C THR A 577 -12.49 -14.93 -17.20
N PHE A 578 -11.70 -14.23 -18.00
CA PHE A 578 -10.85 -13.14 -17.52
C PHE A 578 -11.70 -11.98 -16.98
N ARG A 579 -11.31 -11.46 -15.81
CA ARG A 579 -11.99 -10.36 -15.16
C ARG A 579 -11.21 -9.04 -15.27
N HIS A 580 -9.99 -9.02 -14.77
CA HIS A 580 -9.11 -7.85 -14.80
C HIS A 580 -7.68 -8.21 -14.42
N TYR A 581 -6.76 -7.32 -14.72
CA TYR A 581 -5.41 -7.36 -14.18
C TYR A 581 -5.39 -6.78 -12.77
N SER A 582 -4.83 -7.50 -11.82
CA SER A 582 -4.46 -6.97 -10.51
C SER A 582 -2.95 -6.88 -10.36
N LEU A 583 -2.48 -5.93 -9.57
CA LEU A 583 -1.06 -5.78 -9.32
C LEU A 583 -0.53 -6.97 -8.51
N HIS A 584 0.54 -7.63 -8.97
CA HIS A 584 1.23 -8.67 -8.19
C HIS A 584 1.82 -8.08 -6.91
N CYS A 585 1.83 -8.87 -5.82
CA CYS A 585 2.23 -8.38 -4.49
C CYS A 585 3.67 -7.86 -4.42
N GLY A 586 4.61 -8.46 -5.18
CA GLY A 586 6.03 -8.11 -5.12
C GLY A 586 6.79 -8.28 -6.42
N GLY A 587 6.24 -9.03 -7.40
CA GLY A 587 6.96 -9.42 -8.60
C GLY A 587 7.41 -8.25 -9.47
N ILE A 588 8.71 -8.21 -9.73
CA ILE A 588 9.35 -7.30 -10.68
C ILE A 588 10.10 -8.08 -11.75
N VAL A 589 10.23 -7.44 -12.90
CA VAL A 589 11.00 -7.95 -14.04
C VAL A 589 11.79 -6.81 -14.66
N PHE A 590 12.97 -7.14 -15.19
CA PHE A 590 13.86 -6.19 -15.84
C PHE A 590 13.81 -6.32 -17.36
N TYR A 591 13.77 -5.19 -18.04
CA TYR A 591 13.85 -5.04 -19.48
C TYR A 591 15.07 -4.20 -19.83
N HIS A 592 16.04 -4.80 -20.48
CA HIS A 592 17.30 -4.15 -20.81
C HIS A 592 17.09 -2.91 -21.70
N ASP A 593 16.31 -3.04 -22.76
CA ASP A 593 16.04 -1.98 -23.73
C ASP A 593 14.85 -1.07 -23.35
N GLY A 594 14.38 -1.20 -22.11
CA GLY A 594 13.18 -0.53 -21.64
C GLY A 594 11.93 -1.37 -21.78
N ILE A 595 10.90 -1.01 -21.00
CA ILE A 595 9.63 -1.74 -20.95
C ILE A 595 8.91 -1.60 -22.30
N PRO A 596 8.56 -2.70 -22.98
CA PRO A 596 7.83 -2.65 -24.24
C PRO A 596 6.47 -1.95 -24.08
N LYS A 597 6.17 -0.99 -24.96
CA LYS A 597 4.96 -0.16 -24.85
C LYS A 597 3.66 -0.96 -24.85
N ASN A 598 3.60 -2.03 -25.66
CA ASN A 598 2.45 -2.93 -25.77
C ASN A 598 2.18 -3.76 -24.51
N LEU A 599 3.14 -3.86 -23.58
CA LEU A 599 2.99 -4.57 -22.33
C LEU A 599 2.49 -3.68 -21.18
N ILE A 600 2.55 -2.37 -21.34
CA ILE A 600 2.19 -1.44 -20.26
C ILE A 600 0.69 -1.50 -20.00
N PHE A 601 0.32 -1.79 -18.75
CA PHE A 601 -1.05 -1.72 -18.28
C PHE A 601 -1.32 -0.37 -17.63
N GLU A 602 -2.13 0.47 -18.31
CA GLU A 602 -2.54 1.77 -17.81
C GLU A 602 -3.90 1.69 -17.12
N LYS A 603 -3.92 1.96 -15.83
CA LYS A 603 -5.14 2.20 -15.08
C LYS A 603 -5.03 3.56 -14.39
N VAL A 604 -5.91 4.48 -14.75
CA VAL A 604 -5.83 5.92 -14.43
C VAL A 604 -5.82 6.22 -12.92
N ASN A 605 -6.17 5.31 -12.03
CA ASN A 605 -6.30 5.58 -10.60
C ASN A 605 -5.50 4.67 -9.68
N GLN A 606 -4.49 3.96 -10.17
CA GLN A 606 -3.69 3.10 -9.31
C GLN A 606 -2.51 3.84 -8.69
N LYS A 607 -2.32 3.65 -7.38
CA LYS A 607 -1.12 4.00 -6.62
C LYS A 607 0.03 3.12 -7.10
N LYS A 608 0.79 3.54 -8.10
CA LYS A 608 1.91 2.77 -8.64
C LYS A 608 3.23 3.39 -8.25
N THR A 609 4.17 2.56 -7.80
CA THR A 609 5.57 2.91 -7.59
C THR A 609 6.42 2.60 -8.82
N LEU A 610 6.07 1.55 -9.57
CA LEU A 610 6.71 1.13 -10.81
C LEU A 610 5.63 0.90 -11.86
N THR A 611 6.01 1.00 -13.13
CA THR A 611 5.13 0.66 -14.25
C THR A 611 4.62 -0.78 -14.11
N GLN A 612 3.31 -0.96 -14.20
CA GLN A 612 2.70 -2.29 -14.21
C GLN A 612 2.57 -2.77 -15.65
N ILE A 613 2.94 -4.02 -15.90
CA ILE A 613 2.75 -4.69 -17.20
C ILE A 613 1.63 -5.71 -17.13
N ILE A 614 1.07 -6.06 -18.28
CA ILE A 614 -0.01 -7.05 -18.41
C ILE A 614 0.44 -8.48 -18.09
N PHE A 615 1.71 -8.80 -18.25
CA PHE A 615 2.25 -10.15 -18.06
C PHE A 615 2.10 -10.64 -16.61
N ASP A 616 1.69 -11.90 -16.47
CA ASP A 616 1.74 -12.65 -15.21
C ASP A 616 3.05 -13.46 -15.09
N LYS A 617 3.18 -14.25 -14.02
CA LYS A 617 4.33 -15.10 -13.78
C LYS A 617 4.54 -16.17 -14.87
N ASN A 618 3.48 -16.63 -15.55
CA ASN A 618 3.58 -17.66 -16.57
C ASN A 618 4.08 -17.03 -17.88
N ASP A 619 3.60 -15.85 -18.21
CA ASP A 619 4.07 -15.07 -19.35
C ASP A 619 5.55 -14.72 -19.22
N ILE A 620 5.97 -14.25 -18.03
CA ILE A 620 7.40 -13.98 -17.75
C ILE A 620 8.25 -15.25 -17.94
N SER A 621 7.77 -16.40 -17.47
CA SER A 621 8.48 -17.66 -17.64
C SER A 621 8.58 -18.09 -19.10
N LYS A 622 7.55 -17.89 -19.93
CA LYS A 622 7.57 -18.18 -21.37
C LYS A 622 8.61 -17.33 -22.11
N HIS A 623 8.76 -16.07 -21.69
CA HIS A 623 9.74 -15.16 -22.27
C HIS A 623 11.16 -15.30 -21.67
N LYS A 624 11.43 -16.35 -20.89
CA LYS A 624 12.74 -16.64 -20.25
C LYS A 624 13.30 -15.48 -19.44
N ASN A 625 12.45 -14.60 -18.90
CA ASN A 625 12.85 -13.53 -17.99
C ASN A 625 12.83 -14.04 -16.54
N VAL A 626 13.74 -13.51 -15.73
CA VAL A 626 13.77 -13.80 -14.29
C VAL A 626 12.89 -12.83 -13.55
N LYS A 627 12.03 -13.39 -12.71
CA LYS A 627 11.22 -12.65 -11.75
C LYS A 627 11.97 -12.53 -10.42
N ILE A 628 12.05 -11.32 -9.88
CA ILE A 628 12.49 -11.04 -8.52
C ILE A 628 11.28 -10.55 -7.73
N ASP A 629 11.01 -11.14 -6.58
CA ASP A 629 9.91 -10.74 -5.72
C ASP A 629 10.39 -9.84 -4.58
N ILE A 630 9.96 -8.58 -4.60
CA ILE A 630 10.14 -7.62 -3.51
C ILE A 630 8.92 -7.69 -2.60
N LEU A 631 9.03 -8.49 -1.58
CA LEU A 631 7.93 -8.81 -0.68
C LEU A 631 8.03 -8.02 0.63
N SER A 632 7.07 -8.18 1.53
CA SER A 632 7.07 -7.45 2.80
C SER A 632 6.87 -8.37 3.99
N SER A 633 7.73 -8.20 5.00
CA SER A 633 7.64 -8.90 6.27
C SER A 633 7.34 -7.94 7.42
N ARG A 634 6.30 -8.24 8.19
CA ARG A 634 6.00 -7.52 9.42
C ARG A 634 6.92 -7.92 10.55
N GLY A 635 7.44 -9.17 10.54
CA GLY A 635 8.42 -9.65 11.50
C GLY A 635 9.73 -8.86 11.43
N ILE A 636 10.24 -8.59 10.22
CA ILE A 636 11.43 -7.75 10.06
C ILE A 636 11.13 -6.32 10.54
N SER A 637 9.95 -5.76 10.23
CA SER A 637 9.55 -4.45 10.72
C SER A 637 9.47 -4.38 12.25
N GLN A 638 8.99 -5.45 12.87
CA GLN A 638 8.94 -5.61 14.32
C GLN A 638 10.34 -5.59 14.89
N LEU A 639 11.26 -6.38 14.33
CA LEU A 639 12.63 -6.50 14.80
C LEU A 639 13.42 -5.19 14.66
N ILE A 640 13.33 -4.53 13.50
CA ILE A 640 13.94 -3.20 13.29
C ILE A 640 13.42 -2.16 14.29
N GLY A 641 12.15 -2.22 14.66
CA GLY A 641 11.57 -1.34 15.67
C GLY A 641 12.14 -1.54 17.08
N ILE A 642 12.86 -2.65 17.32
CA ILE A 642 13.50 -3.00 18.61
C ILE A 642 14.99 -2.68 18.56
N CYS A 643 15.71 -3.26 17.59
CA CYS A 643 17.19 -3.24 17.54
C CYS A 643 17.75 -2.22 16.52
N GLY A 644 16.91 -1.59 15.70
CA GLY A 644 17.39 -0.78 14.58
C GLY A 644 17.69 -1.61 13.34
N ARG A 645 18.51 -1.09 12.43
CA ARG A 645 18.77 -1.73 11.12
C ARG A 645 19.98 -2.68 11.11
N ASN A 646 20.83 -2.65 12.11
CA ASN A 646 22.00 -3.53 12.16
C ASN A 646 21.59 -4.88 12.79
N ILE A 647 21.16 -5.81 11.95
CA ILE A 647 20.66 -7.14 12.35
C ILE A 647 21.40 -8.20 11.55
N ASP A 648 22.19 -9.02 12.24
CA ASP A 648 22.73 -10.25 11.68
C ASP A 648 21.78 -11.42 11.97
N PHE A 649 21.08 -11.89 10.92
CA PHE A 649 20.18 -13.04 11.03
C PHE A 649 20.93 -14.37 11.11
N SER A 650 22.15 -14.47 10.63
CA SER A 650 22.95 -15.70 10.62
C SER A 650 23.49 -16.08 12.01
N ASN A 651 23.74 -15.08 12.85
CA ASN A 651 24.23 -15.27 14.21
C ASN A 651 23.06 -15.55 15.18
N CYS A 652 22.79 -16.80 15.49
CA CYS A 652 21.78 -17.25 16.43
C CYS A 652 22.42 -18.15 17.50
N PRO A 653 23.18 -17.60 18.47
CA PRO A 653 23.83 -18.38 19.52
C PRO A 653 22.80 -19.04 20.43
N TYR A 654 23.22 -20.07 21.15
CA TYR A 654 22.34 -20.66 22.15
C TYR A 654 22.08 -19.65 23.31
N ASP A 655 20.80 -19.38 23.57
CA ASP A 655 20.35 -18.55 24.68
C ASP A 655 19.21 -19.23 25.43
N LYS A 656 19.49 -19.71 26.64
CA LYS A 656 18.53 -20.46 27.46
C LYS A 656 17.22 -19.70 27.64
N LYS A 657 17.30 -18.40 27.95
CA LYS A 657 16.12 -17.57 28.22
C LYS A 657 15.20 -17.46 27.03
N THR A 658 15.76 -17.38 25.82
CA THR A 658 15.03 -17.38 24.57
C THR A 658 14.33 -18.71 24.28
N TYR A 659 15.05 -19.82 24.47
CA TYR A 659 14.45 -21.14 24.24
C TYR A 659 13.41 -21.51 25.29
N ASP A 660 13.65 -21.18 26.57
CA ASP A 660 12.65 -21.33 27.63
C ASP A 660 11.35 -20.57 27.30
N LEU A 661 11.46 -19.33 26.79
CA LEU A 661 10.32 -18.55 26.36
C LEU A 661 9.58 -19.20 25.19
N LEU A 662 10.28 -19.73 24.19
CA LEU A 662 9.66 -20.43 23.06
C LEU A 662 8.96 -21.70 23.51
N GLN A 663 9.57 -22.47 24.42
CA GLN A 663 9.03 -23.73 24.96
C GLN A 663 7.85 -23.51 25.90
N SER A 664 7.80 -22.39 26.61
CA SER A 664 6.73 -22.06 27.58
C SER A 664 5.36 -21.80 26.95
N GLY A 665 5.31 -21.58 25.62
CA GLY A 665 4.10 -21.15 24.93
C GLY A 665 3.80 -19.64 25.08
N ASN A 666 4.67 -18.87 25.75
CA ASN A 666 4.54 -17.41 25.85
C ASN A 666 4.98 -16.69 24.56
N ASN A 667 4.44 -17.14 23.43
CA ASN A 667 4.87 -16.72 22.09
C ASN A 667 3.97 -15.66 21.47
N ILE A 668 2.94 -15.17 22.16
CA ILE A 668 2.08 -14.10 21.68
C ILE A 668 2.93 -12.87 21.38
N GLY A 669 2.66 -12.24 20.24
CA GLY A 669 3.42 -11.09 19.73
C GLY A 669 4.65 -11.45 18.92
N ILE A 670 5.15 -12.68 18.95
CA ILE A 670 6.27 -13.12 18.10
C ILE A 670 5.71 -13.46 16.71
N THR A 671 6.01 -12.62 15.73
CA THR A 671 5.57 -12.86 14.34
C THR A 671 6.01 -14.25 13.88
N LEU A 672 5.12 -14.99 13.26
CA LEU A 672 5.22 -16.39 12.82
C LEU A 672 5.16 -17.44 13.94
N ALA A 673 5.33 -17.10 15.21
CA ALA A 673 5.33 -18.07 16.32
C ALA A 673 4.07 -17.98 17.21
N GLU A 674 3.20 -17.00 17.01
CA GLU A 674 2.08 -16.73 17.92
C GLU A 674 0.80 -17.52 17.63
N SER A 675 0.65 -18.15 16.45
CA SER A 675 -0.56 -18.89 16.13
C SER A 675 -0.78 -20.08 17.10
N PRO A 676 -2.04 -20.42 17.44
CA PRO A 676 -2.32 -21.52 18.34
C PRO A 676 -1.61 -22.84 17.95
N LEU A 677 -1.61 -23.14 16.64
CA LEU A 677 -0.97 -24.34 16.12
C LEU A 677 0.56 -24.31 16.27
N MET A 678 1.17 -23.16 16.01
CA MET A 678 2.62 -22.98 16.17
C MET A 678 3.02 -23.03 17.66
N ARG A 679 2.26 -22.39 18.53
CA ARG A 679 2.50 -22.46 19.98
C ARG A 679 2.44 -23.89 20.50
N LYS A 680 1.45 -24.69 20.04
CA LYS A 680 1.37 -26.13 20.37
C LYS A 680 2.61 -26.88 19.87
N ALA A 681 3.06 -26.63 18.65
CA ALA A 681 4.26 -27.26 18.10
C ALA A 681 5.52 -26.91 18.93
N LEU A 682 5.72 -25.65 19.27
CA LEU A 682 6.86 -25.20 20.08
C LEU A 682 6.85 -25.83 21.50
N MET A 683 5.69 -25.91 22.13
CA MET A 683 5.55 -26.55 23.44
C MET A 683 5.77 -28.06 23.40
N LYS A 684 5.40 -28.73 22.29
CA LYS A 684 5.58 -30.18 22.12
C LYS A 684 7.02 -30.53 21.78
N ILE A 685 7.63 -29.83 20.81
CA ILE A 685 8.98 -30.12 20.31
C ILE A 685 10.04 -29.63 21.29
N LYS A 686 9.75 -28.57 22.05
CA LYS A 686 10.68 -27.95 23.02
C LYS A 686 12.02 -27.60 22.35
N PRO A 687 12.02 -26.64 21.38
CA PRO A 687 13.19 -26.31 20.60
C PRO A 687 14.39 -25.91 21.47
N LYS A 688 15.57 -26.43 21.10
CA LYS A 688 16.86 -26.13 21.75
C LYS A 688 17.83 -25.45 20.76
N ASN A 689 17.52 -25.45 19.49
CA ASN A 689 18.33 -24.89 18.42
C ASN A 689 17.45 -24.39 17.26
N ILE A 690 18.07 -23.79 16.24
CA ILE A 690 17.37 -23.25 15.07
C ILE A 690 16.67 -24.34 14.25
N THR A 691 17.26 -25.53 14.18
CA THR A 691 16.66 -26.69 13.48
C THR A 691 15.31 -27.05 14.08
N ASP A 692 15.21 -27.10 15.39
CA ASP A 692 13.94 -27.42 16.06
C ASP A 692 12.86 -26.37 15.79
N ILE A 693 13.23 -25.07 15.72
CA ILE A 693 12.29 -23.99 15.34
C ILE A 693 11.85 -24.15 13.88
N ALA A 694 12.79 -24.50 12.99
CA ALA A 694 12.48 -24.75 11.57
C ALA A 694 11.52 -25.93 11.40
N ILE A 695 11.71 -27.00 12.17
CA ILE A 695 10.79 -28.15 12.21
C ILE A 695 9.41 -27.72 12.71
N CYS A 696 9.33 -26.90 13.76
CA CYS A 696 8.05 -26.38 14.25
C CYS A 696 7.29 -25.59 13.16
N LEU A 697 8.00 -24.80 12.37
CA LEU A 697 7.40 -24.01 11.26
C LEU A 697 6.90 -24.90 10.10
N ALA A 698 7.56 -26.02 9.84
CA ALA A 698 7.21 -26.96 8.79
C ALA A 698 6.08 -27.91 9.22
N ILE A 699 6.14 -28.45 10.43
CA ILE A 699 5.20 -29.45 10.92
C ILE A 699 3.76 -28.95 11.05
N ILE A 700 3.56 -27.65 11.16
CA ILE A 700 2.22 -27.03 11.18
C ILE A 700 1.55 -26.97 9.81
N ARG A 701 2.23 -27.34 8.73
CA ARG A 701 1.69 -27.31 7.36
C ARG A 701 0.87 -28.56 7.05
N PRO A 702 -0.10 -28.49 6.11
CA PRO A 702 -0.96 -29.61 5.79
C PRO A 702 -0.22 -30.91 5.39
N ALA A 703 0.86 -30.80 4.61
CA ALA A 703 1.63 -31.95 4.16
C ALA A 703 2.30 -32.75 5.30
N ALA A 704 2.64 -32.09 6.40
CA ALA A 704 3.24 -32.71 7.57
C ALA A 704 2.19 -33.17 8.61
N LYS A 705 0.94 -33.43 8.18
CA LYS A 705 -0.16 -33.82 9.07
C LYS A 705 0.17 -35.08 9.87
N ASP A 706 0.73 -36.11 9.24
CA ASP A 706 1.03 -37.38 9.88
C ASP A 706 2.17 -37.28 10.88
N ALA A 707 3.20 -36.48 10.59
CA ALA A 707 4.28 -36.18 11.52
C ALA A 707 3.81 -35.44 12.79
N ARG A 708 2.66 -34.73 12.75
CA ARG A 708 2.06 -34.07 13.92
C ARG A 708 1.35 -34.98 14.88
N ILE A 709 0.77 -36.07 14.35
CA ILE A 709 -0.15 -36.92 15.10
C ILE A 709 0.58 -37.89 16.02
N GLU A 710 1.78 -38.35 15.64
CA GLU A 710 2.53 -39.31 16.39
C GLU A 710 3.21 -38.80 17.65
N ASN A 711 3.25 -39.64 18.70
CA ASN A 711 3.68 -39.29 20.06
C ASN A 711 5.21 -39.24 20.23
N ASN A 712 5.61 -38.39 21.13
CA ASN A 712 6.78 -38.23 22.01
C ASN A 712 8.22 -38.53 21.54
N ASN A 713 8.48 -39.46 20.61
CA ASN A 713 9.83 -39.69 20.03
C ASN A 713 9.74 -39.57 18.51
N ILE A 714 9.79 -38.39 17.99
CA ILE A 714 9.79 -38.15 16.54
C ILE A 714 11.24 -38.25 16.09
N ASP A 715 11.58 -39.40 15.46
CA ASP A 715 12.77 -39.42 14.61
C ASP A 715 12.48 -38.61 13.33
N TYR A 716 12.99 -37.41 13.30
CA TYR A 716 12.76 -36.46 12.20
C TYR A 716 13.42 -36.93 10.89
N ASN A 717 14.37 -37.85 10.95
CA ASN A 717 15.09 -38.36 9.79
C ASN A 717 14.28 -39.38 8.98
N THR A 718 13.26 -39.96 9.59
CA THR A 718 12.42 -41.03 8.95
C THR A 718 11.06 -40.48 8.51
N LYS A 719 10.76 -39.20 8.65
CA LYS A 719 9.44 -38.61 8.35
C LYS A 719 9.49 -37.50 7.30
N PHE A 720 8.40 -37.37 6.54
CA PHE A 720 8.21 -36.29 5.60
C PHE A 720 7.78 -35.00 6.33
N ILE A 721 8.70 -34.05 6.46
CA ILE A 721 8.48 -32.75 7.15
C ILE A 721 8.61 -31.59 6.16
N PHE A 722 9.69 -31.58 5.39
CA PHE A 722 9.96 -30.58 4.36
C PHE A 722 9.71 -31.16 2.97
N ASP A 723 9.42 -30.33 1.99
CA ASP A 723 9.29 -30.82 0.61
C ASP A 723 10.65 -31.29 0.04
N ASP A 724 11.75 -30.85 0.62
CA ASP A 724 13.11 -31.30 0.32
C ASP A 724 13.36 -32.77 0.74
N ASP A 725 12.67 -33.26 1.77
CA ASP A 725 12.81 -34.66 2.26
C ASP A 725 12.40 -35.67 1.18
N ALA A 726 11.47 -35.29 0.29
CA ALA A 726 11.09 -36.09 -0.85
C ALA A 726 12.25 -36.36 -1.82
N ILE A 727 13.23 -35.45 -1.90
CA ILE A 727 14.43 -35.63 -2.73
C ILE A 727 15.26 -36.76 -2.14
N ASN A 728 15.51 -36.75 -0.81
CA ASN A 728 16.25 -37.80 -0.12
C ASN A 728 15.52 -39.15 -0.20
N ILE A 729 14.19 -39.15 0.03
CA ILE A 729 13.38 -40.39 -0.05
C ILE A 729 13.50 -40.98 -1.47
N LEU A 730 13.30 -40.20 -2.50
CA LEU A 730 13.36 -40.66 -3.89
C LEU A 730 14.79 -41.08 -4.31
N SER A 731 15.82 -40.28 -3.94
CA SER A 731 17.20 -40.62 -4.31
C SER A 731 17.69 -41.87 -3.65
N ASN A 732 17.41 -42.08 -2.36
CA ASN A 732 17.86 -43.24 -1.62
C ASN A 732 17.10 -44.53 -2.02
N THR A 733 15.75 -44.42 -2.15
CA THR A 733 14.94 -45.61 -2.48
C THR A 733 15.12 -46.07 -3.92
N LEU A 734 15.25 -45.13 -4.87
CA LEU A 734 15.41 -45.43 -6.30
C LEU A 734 16.87 -45.47 -6.75
N ASN A 735 17.84 -45.23 -5.88
CA ASN A 735 19.25 -45.10 -6.16
C ASN A 735 19.54 -44.17 -7.37
N ILE A 736 19.04 -42.93 -7.29
CA ILE A 736 19.15 -41.95 -8.37
C ILE A 736 19.78 -40.64 -7.86
N SER A 737 20.25 -39.84 -8.80
CA SER A 737 20.78 -38.52 -8.47
C SER A 737 19.70 -37.59 -7.87
N ASN A 738 20.11 -36.66 -6.98
CA ASN A 738 19.22 -35.65 -6.39
C ASN A 738 18.54 -34.78 -7.45
N ASP A 739 19.19 -34.53 -8.59
CA ASP A 739 18.63 -33.77 -9.71
C ASP A 739 17.40 -34.47 -10.31
N LEU A 740 17.51 -35.80 -10.54
CA LEU A 740 16.39 -36.62 -11.05
C LEU A 740 15.29 -36.77 -9.98
N ALA A 741 15.69 -36.95 -8.73
CA ALA A 741 14.77 -37.03 -7.61
C ALA A 741 13.92 -35.75 -7.49
N ASP A 742 14.49 -34.53 -7.62
CA ASP A 742 13.72 -33.31 -7.61
C ASP A 742 12.78 -33.18 -8.83
N LYS A 743 13.18 -33.70 -10.00
CA LYS A 743 12.28 -33.79 -11.17
C LYS A 743 11.05 -34.63 -10.85
N PHE A 744 11.23 -35.82 -10.27
CA PHE A 744 10.13 -36.73 -9.87
C PHE A 744 9.27 -36.09 -8.78
N ARG A 745 9.88 -35.52 -7.74
CA ARG A 745 9.17 -34.79 -6.69
C ARG A 745 8.18 -33.74 -7.26
N ARG A 746 8.60 -33.00 -8.28
CA ARG A 746 7.73 -31.98 -8.93
C ARG A 746 6.60 -32.61 -9.72
N CYS A 747 6.88 -33.72 -10.41
CA CYS A 747 5.85 -34.44 -11.16
C CYS A 747 4.79 -35.00 -10.22
N ILE A 748 5.21 -35.60 -9.11
CA ILE A 748 4.32 -36.18 -8.07
C ILE A 748 3.48 -35.04 -7.43
N GLY A 749 4.14 -33.99 -6.99
CA GLY A 749 3.46 -32.86 -6.28
C GLY A 749 2.47 -32.07 -7.13
N LYS A 750 2.66 -32.01 -8.46
CA LYS A 750 1.78 -31.31 -9.41
C LYS A 750 0.86 -32.23 -10.20
N GLU A 751 1.02 -33.54 -10.06
CA GLU A 751 0.34 -34.56 -10.89
C GLU A 751 0.51 -34.35 -12.40
N LYS A 752 1.62 -33.76 -12.81
CA LYS A 752 1.93 -33.46 -14.21
C LYS A 752 3.17 -34.22 -14.66
N TRP A 753 2.96 -35.19 -15.53
CA TRP A 753 3.97 -36.06 -16.09
C TRP A 753 4.01 -35.91 -17.60
N ASN A 754 5.21 -35.80 -18.18
CA ASN A 754 5.38 -36.13 -19.58
C ASN A 754 5.61 -37.64 -19.73
N LYS A 755 5.35 -38.17 -20.91
CA LYS A 755 5.39 -39.65 -21.19
C LYS A 755 6.76 -40.25 -20.84
N GLU A 756 7.83 -39.61 -21.29
CA GLU A 756 9.19 -40.07 -21.05
C GLU A 756 9.55 -40.14 -19.56
N THR A 757 9.31 -39.05 -18.83
CA THR A 757 9.60 -38.99 -17.39
C THR A 757 8.76 -40.01 -16.60
N LYS A 758 7.52 -40.26 -17.02
CA LYS A 758 6.65 -41.23 -16.37
C LYS A 758 7.12 -42.65 -16.61
N ASN A 759 7.53 -42.97 -17.85
CA ASN A 759 8.09 -44.24 -18.20
C ASN A 759 9.37 -44.54 -17.40
N LYS A 760 10.29 -43.58 -17.33
CA LYS A 760 11.52 -43.71 -16.55
C LYS A 760 11.24 -43.88 -15.05
N TYR A 761 10.24 -43.20 -14.51
CA TYR A 761 9.83 -43.37 -13.11
C TYR A 761 9.27 -44.78 -12.86
N ASN A 762 8.41 -45.29 -13.75
CA ASN A 762 7.84 -46.62 -13.65
C ASN A 762 8.89 -47.72 -13.80
N GLU A 763 9.86 -47.54 -14.70
CA GLU A 763 11.00 -48.45 -14.87
C GLU A 763 11.84 -48.53 -13.58
N LEU A 764 12.12 -47.41 -12.93
CA LEU A 764 12.85 -47.42 -11.67
C LEU A 764 12.03 -48.03 -10.52
N LEU A 765 10.72 -47.82 -10.51
CA LEU A 765 9.83 -48.45 -9.54
C LEU A 765 9.83 -49.98 -9.67
N SER A 766 9.90 -50.54 -10.90
CA SER A 766 9.93 -51.97 -11.09
C SER A 766 11.20 -52.67 -10.59
N ARG A 767 12.25 -51.90 -10.30
CA ARG A 767 13.55 -52.42 -9.80
C ARG A 767 13.60 -52.53 -8.28
N ILE A 768 12.63 -52.01 -7.55
CA ILE A 768 12.57 -52.06 -6.09
C ILE A 768 11.43 -52.98 -5.62
N SER A 769 11.57 -53.54 -4.42
CA SER A 769 10.56 -54.44 -3.85
C SER A 769 9.22 -53.72 -3.65
N ARG A 770 8.11 -54.48 -3.68
CA ARG A 770 6.77 -53.95 -3.44
C ARG A 770 6.64 -53.30 -2.07
N ILE A 771 7.34 -53.81 -1.07
CA ILE A 771 7.36 -53.26 0.30
C ILE A 771 8.01 -51.87 0.31
N GLU A 772 9.12 -51.69 -0.40
CA GLU A 772 9.79 -50.38 -0.53
C GLU A 772 8.95 -49.39 -1.32
N GLN A 773 8.28 -49.84 -2.40
CA GLN A 773 7.34 -49.00 -3.14
C GLN A 773 6.20 -48.51 -2.24
N GLU A 774 5.60 -49.39 -1.44
CA GLU A 774 4.51 -49.03 -0.52
C GLU A 774 4.98 -48.06 0.57
N LYS A 775 6.17 -48.30 1.16
CA LYS A 775 6.78 -47.39 2.13
C LYS A 775 7.03 -45.99 1.53
N MET A 776 7.63 -45.95 0.36
CA MET A 776 7.92 -44.70 -0.34
C MET A 776 6.62 -43.97 -0.69
N ASN A 777 5.64 -44.67 -1.27
CA ASN A 777 4.36 -44.07 -1.64
C ASN A 777 3.60 -43.50 -0.42
N LYS A 778 3.64 -44.21 0.71
CA LYS A 778 3.06 -43.76 1.97
C LYS A 778 3.69 -42.46 2.48
N LEU A 779 5.00 -42.34 2.36
CA LEU A 779 5.71 -41.09 2.72
C LEU A 779 5.40 -39.94 1.75
N LEU A 780 5.29 -40.23 0.45
CA LEU A 780 5.09 -39.24 -0.58
C LEU A 780 3.63 -38.80 -0.82
N ILE A 781 2.65 -39.55 -0.23
CA ILE A 781 1.22 -39.29 -0.43
C ILE A 781 0.84 -37.83 -0.06
N ASN A 782 1.51 -37.27 0.92
CA ASN A 782 1.26 -35.92 1.39
C ASN A 782 1.96 -34.82 0.55
N LEU A 783 2.81 -35.20 -0.43
CA LEU A 783 3.53 -34.27 -1.28
C LEU A 783 2.59 -33.41 -2.15
N ARG A 784 1.36 -33.87 -2.40
CA ARG A 784 0.30 -33.12 -3.09
C ARG A 784 -0.27 -32.00 -2.25
N ALA A 785 -0.17 -32.07 -0.92
CA ALA A 785 -0.57 -31.02 -0.02
C ALA A 785 0.53 -29.96 0.09
N TYR A 786 0.17 -28.79 0.63
CA TYR A 786 1.15 -27.71 0.81
C TYR A 786 2.21 -28.11 1.84
N SER A 787 3.43 -28.31 1.37
CA SER A 787 4.65 -28.55 2.16
C SER A 787 5.52 -27.29 2.25
N PHE A 788 6.49 -27.30 3.16
CA PHE A 788 7.33 -26.14 3.43
C PHE A 788 8.77 -26.43 2.96
N CYS A 789 9.33 -25.52 2.16
CA CYS A 789 10.71 -25.60 1.70
C CYS A 789 11.67 -25.48 2.89
N LYS A 790 12.68 -26.35 2.98
CA LYS A 790 13.65 -26.41 4.10
C LYS A 790 14.37 -25.08 4.28
N SER A 791 14.94 -24.51 3.23
CA SER A 791 15.64 -23.22 3.27
C SER A 791 14.75 -22.05 3.73
N HIS A 792 13.50 -22.02 3.29
CA HIS A 792 12.52 -21.03 3.74
C HIS A 792 12.22 -21.19 5.24
N SER A 793 12.12 -22.41 5.73
CA SER A 793 11.87 -22.69 7.14
C SER A 793 13.01 -22.18 8.02
N TYR A 794 14.27 -22.43 7.63
CA TYR A 794 15.43 -21.94 8.36
C TYR A 794 15.57 -20.42 8.37
N SER A 795 15.31 -19.78 7.23
CA SER A 795 15.31 -18.30 7.14
C SER A 795 14.29 -17.69 8.12
N TYR A 796 13.12 -18.31 8.21
CA TYR A 796 12.08 -17.84 9.14
C TYR A 796 12.35 -18.27 10.59
N ALA A 797 13.03 -19.39 10.83
CA ALA A 797 13.45 -19.82 12.15
C ALA A 797 14.45 -18.84 12.77
N GLN A 798 15.41 -18.33 11.98
CA GLN A 798 16.33 -17.26 12.39
C GLN A 798 15.57 -15.98 12.76
N LEU A 799 14.58 -15.58 11.95
CA LEU A 799 13.73 -14.43 12.26
C LEU A 799 12.93 -14.62 13.55
N VAL A 800 12.31 -15.80 13.73
CA VAL A 800 11.57 -16.14 14.96
C VAL A 800 12.47 -16.11 16.18
N TYR A 801 13.68 -16.71 16.10
CA TYR A 801 14.65 -16.68 17.18
C TYR A 801 15.03 -15.25 17.57
N LYS A 802 15.38 -14.40 16.59
CA LYS A 802 15.76 -12.99 16.86
C LYS A 802 14.62 -12.21 17.53
N ILE A 803 13.38 -12.39 17.07
CA ILE A 803 12.22 -11.72 17.69
C ILE A 803 11.97 -12.28 19.09
N ALA A 804 12.12 -13.59 19.31
CA ALA A 804 11.97 -14.23 20.62
C ALA A 804 13.05 -13.77 21.61
N HIS A 805 14.31 -13.66 21.15
CA HIS A 805 15.41 -13.13 21.92
C HIS A 805 15.11 -11.70 22.42
N GLU A 806 14.62 -10.85 21.53
CA GLU A 806 14.24 -9.49 21.91
C GLU A 806 13.06 -9.45 22.89
N LYS A 807 12.12 -10.39 22.75
CA LYS A 807 11.01 -10.49 23.72
C LYS A 807 11.54 -10.93 25.10
N ALA A 808 12.49 -11.85 25.15
CA ALA A 808 13.07 -12.36 26.40
C ALA A 808 13.94 -11.33 27.13
N HIS A 809 14.72 -10.54 26.37
CA HIS A 809 15.71 -9.61 26.93
C HIS A 809 15.25 -8.15 26.97
N ASN A 810 14.43 -7.72 25.98
CA ASN A 810 13.98 -6.34 25.82
C ASN A 810 12.44 -6.23 25.74
N PRO A 811 11.67 -6.78 26.71
CA PRO A 811 10.20 -6.91 26.61
C PRO A 811 9.50 -5.57 26.37
N ARG A 812 9.98 -4.48 26.94
CA ARG A 812 9.39 -3.15 26.78
C ARG A 812 9.54 -2.62 25.34
N LYS A 813 10.71 -2.75 24.74
CA LYS A 813 10.95 -2.37 23.33
C LYS A 813 10.20 -3.30 22.39
N PHE A 814 10.23 -4.61 22.69
CA PHE A 814 9.51 -5.62 21.94
C PHE A 814 8.01 -5.28 21.82
N TRP A 815 7.30 -5.09 22.93
CA TRP A 815 5.88 -4.82 22.91
C TRP A 815 5.51 -3.49 22.25
N LYS A 816 6.35 -2.47 22.41
CA LYS A 816 6.19 -1.20 21.69
C LYS A 816 6.23 -1.40 20.18
N SER A 817 7.19 -2.16 19.69
CA SER A 817 7.32 -2.46 18.26
C SER A 817 6.22 -3.41 17.76
N THR A 818 5.87 -4.43 18.56
CA THR A 818 4.80 -5.39 18.25
C THR A 818 3.46 -4.70 18.07
N LEU A 819 3.07 -3.84 18.99
CA LEU A 819 1.79 -3.11 18.93
C LEU A 819 1.70 -2.19 17.69
N LYS A 820 2.83 -1.75 17.16
CA LYS A 820 2.92 -0.93 15.95
C LYS A 820 2.92 -1.73 14.66
N ASN A 821 3.64 -2.84 14.61
CA ASN A 821 4.02 -3.53 13.36
C ASN A 821 3.34 -4.89 13.19
N CYS A 822 3.01 -5.61 14.24
CA CYS A 822 2.46 -6.95 14.17
C CYS A 822 0.99 -6.93 13.70
N SER A 823 0.69 -7.77 12.70
CA SER A 823 -0.69 -8.07 12.29
C SER A 823 -0.99 -9.50 12.73
N SER A 824 -1.62 -9.63 13.88
CA SER A 824 -1.93 -10.90 14.51
C SER A 824 -3.23 -11.51 14.00
N SER A 825 -3.33 -12.83 14.08
CA SER A 825 -4.61 -13.55 14.02
C SER A 825 -5.47 -13.32 15.27
N TYR A 826 -4.86 -12.82 16.33
CA TYR A 826 -5.55 -12.43 17.56
C TYR A 826 -6.09 -11.02 17.49
N ARG A 827 -7.09 -10.73 18.33
CA ARG A 827 -7.57 -9.36 18.52
C ARG A 827 -6.52 -8.54 19.26
N LYS A 828 -6.46 -7.26 18.98
CA LYS A 828 -5.44 -6.36 19.50
C LYS A 828 -5.39 -6.31 21.04
N TRP A 829 -6.52 -6.51 21.72
CA TRP A 829 -6.56 -6.57 23.18
C TRP A 829 -5.74 -7.73 23.77
N VAL A 830 -5.59 -8.85 23.03
CA VAL A 830 -4.73 -9.98 23.46
C VAL A 830 -3.28 -9.55 23.55
N HIS A 831 -2.79 -8.79 22.57
CA HIS A 831 -1.44 -8.24 22.59
C HIS A 831 -1.24 -7.24 23.74
N LEU A 832 -2.23 -6.39 24.02
CA LEU A 832 -2.20 -5.46 25.14
C LEU A 832 -2.15 -6.21 26.48
N TYR A 833 -2.96 -7.26 26.63
CA TYR A 833 -2.98 -8.10 27.80
C TYR A 833 -1.64 -8.80 28.02
N GLU A 834 -1.11 -9.46 27.00
CA GLU A 834 0.18 -10.17 27.10
C GLU A 834 1.34 -9.21 27.38
N ALA A 835 1.30 -8.01 26.82
CA ALA A 835 2.30 -6.97 27.14
C ALA A 835 2.31 -6.64 28.63
N ARG A 836 1.15 -6.49 29.25
CA ARG A 836 1.05 -6.23 30.69
C ARG A 836 1.47 -7.41 31.55
N ARG A 837 1.05 -8.60 31.19
CA ARG A 837 1.45 -9.84 31.84
C ARG A 837 2.97 -10.02 31.90
N ASN A 838 3.67 -9.45 30.90
CA ASN A 838 5.13 -9.40 30.86
C ASN A 838 5.73 -8.15 31.53
N GLY A 839 5.00 -7.49 32.45
CA GLY A 839 5.49 -6.34 33.22
C GLY A 839 5.58 -5.03 32.43
N VAL A 840 4.94 -4.93 31.26
CA VAL A 840 4.98 -3.72 30.43
C VAL A 840 3.81 -2.80 30.76
N ASN A 841 4.10 -1.57 31.18
CA ASN A 841 3.06 -0.56 31.38
C ASN A 841 2.50 -0.08 30.05
N VAL A 842 1.41 -0.69 29.62
CA VAL A 842 0.77 -0.43 28.31
C VAL A 842 0.24 1.00 28.24
N MET A 843 -0.24 1.58 29.35
CA MET A 843 -0.73 2.95 29.37
C MET A 843 0.36 3.96 29.04
N ASN A 844 1.60 3.73 29.47
CA ASN A 844 2.73 4.58 29.10
C ASN A 844 3.13 4.44 27.63
N LEU A 845 2.94 3.26 27.03
CA LEU A 845 3.15 3.04 25.61
C LEU A 845 2.07 3.71 24.75
N LEU A 846 0.84 3.70 25.22
CA LEU A 846 -0.31 4.35 24.57
C LEU A 846 -0.29 5.88 24.70
N LYS A 847 0.33 6.41 25.79
CA LYS A 847 0.46 7.87 26.03
C LYS A 847 1.39 8.57 25.05
N LYS A 848 2.33 7.89 24.43
CA LYS A 848 3.20 8.49 23.40
C LYS A 848 2.53 8.51 22.05
N LYS A 849 2.13 9.65 21.67
CA LYS A 849 1.24 10.23 20.66
C LYS A 849 1.07 9.56 19.29
N ASN A 850 1.98 8.78 18.77
CA ASN A 850 1.94 8.41 17.36
C ASN A 850 2.07 6.90 17.11
N ASP A 851 2.15 6.06 18.12
CA ASP A 851 2.50 4.65 17.91
C ASP A 851 1.29 3.71 17.87
N VAL A 852 0.15 4.14 18.40
CA VAL A 852 -1.07 3.30 18.40
C VAL A 852 -2.28 4.18 18.11
N SER A 853 -2.78 4.10 16.89
CA SER A 853 -3.94 4.84 16.38
C SER A 853 -5.28 4.51 17.09
N ILE A 854 -5.26 3.82 18.23
CA ILE A 854 -6.48 3.37 18.92
C ILE A 854 -7.04 4.44 19.83
N TYR A 855 -6.19 5.29 20.43
CA TYR A 855 -6.62 6.23 21.43
C TYR A 855 -6.13 7.64 21.12
N ALA A 856 -6.96 8.41 20.41
CA ALA A 856 -6.87 9.84 20.50
C ALA A 856 -7.06 10.27 21.97
N GLU A 857 -6.41 11.34 22.39
CA GLU A 857 -6.46 11.84 23.77
C GLU A 857 -7.91 12.05 24.30
N SER A 858 -8.84 12.39 23.41
CA SER A 858 -10.29 12.47 23.70
C SER A 858 -10.93 11.12 24.04
N ARG A 859 -10.43 10.02 23.44
CA ARG A 859 -10.90 8.67 23.75
C ARG A 859 -10.33 8.14 25.07
N ARG A 860 -9.14 8.59 25.44
CA ARG A 860 -8.51 8.23 26.71
C ARG A 860 -9.26 8.82 27.90
N LYS A 861 -9.63 10.11 27.86
CA LYS A 861 -10.48 10.72 28.92
C LYS A 861 -11.83 10.00 29.06
N LYS A 862 -12.40 9.53 27.95
CA LYS A 862 -13.61 8.70 27.97
C LYS A 862 -13.35 7.28 28.49
N PHE A 863 -12.16 6.74 28.32
CA PHE A 863 -11.79 5.40 28.78
C PHE A 863 -11.61 5.36 30.32
N ASP A 864 -10.89 6.32 30.87
CA ASP A 864 -10.54 6.35 32.31
C ASP A 864 -11.79 6.55 33.22
N GLY A 865 -12.86 7.15 32.70
CA GLY A 865 -14.14 7.33 33.41
C GLY A 865 -15.16 6.20 33.24
N LEU A 866 -14.83 5.11 32.54
CA LEU A 866 -15.72 3.99 32.29
C LEU A 866 -15.43 2.82 33.23
N SER A 867 -16.51 2.06 33.56
CA SER A 867 -16.34 0.76 34.24
C SER A 867 -15.48 -0.20 33.40
N LYS A 868 -14.84 -1.18 34.05
CA LYS A 868 -13.99 -2.17 33.37
C LYS A 868 -14.71 -2.93 32.26
N VAL A 869 -15.99 -3.25 32.47
CA VAL A 869 -16.84 -3.92 31.46
C VAL A 869 -17.09 -3.02 30.26
N GLU A 870 -17.35 -1.73 30.46
CA GLU A 870 -17.53 -0.77 29.39
C GLU A 870 -16.23 -0.48 28.64
N GLN A 871 -15.10 -0.39 29.36
CA GLN A 871 -13.76 -0.27 28.75
C GLN A 871 -13.53 -1.43 27.80
N LEU A 872 -13.75 -2.66 28.25
CA LEU A 872 -13.60 -3.84 27.42
C LEU A 872 -14.58 -3.87 26.24
N THR A 873 -15.86 -3.59 26.50
CA THR A 873 -16.92 -3.66 25.47
C THR A 873 -16.71 -2.63 24.35
N ARG A 874 -16.31 -1.41 24.71
CA ARG A 874 -16.14 -0.30 23.77
C ARG A 874 -14.79 -0.31 23.07
N PHE A 875 -13.74 -0.74 23.78
CA PHE A 875 -12.35 -0.61 23.31
C PHE A 875 -11.62 -1.95 23.13
N GLY A 876 -12.19 -3.06 23.59
CA GLY A 876 -11.55 -4.38 23.61
C GLY A 876 -10.38 -4.48 24.58
N TYR A 877 -10.32 -3.60 25.58
CA TYR A 877 -9.25 -3.52 26.59
C TYR A 877 -9.74 -2.77 27.83
N TRP A 878 -9.27 -3.15 29.01
CA TRP A 878 -9.50 -2.44 30.28
C TRP A 878 -8.20 -2.36 31.08
N ASP A 879 -8.17 -1.51 32.10
CA ASP A 879 -7.04 -1.40 32.99
C ASP A 879 -7.01 -2.58 33.98
N MET A 880 -5.96 -3.41 33.89
CA MET A 880 -5.81 -4.66 34.64
C MET A 880 -4.98 -4.51 35.90
N THR A 881 -4.64 -3.31 36.37
CA THR A 881 -3.66 -3.09 37.44
C THR A 881 -4.08 -3.63 38.80
N ASN A 882 -5.38 -3.95 39.03
CA ASN A 882 -5.87 -4.51 40.29
C ASN A 882 -7.04 -5.46 40.05
N ASP A 883 -6.83 -6.55 39.32
CA ASP A 883 -7.96 -7.29 38.78
C ASP A 883 -8.26 -8.63 39.44
N SER A 884 -9.26 -8.63 40.31
CA SER A 884 -10.00 -9.82 40.75
C SER A 884 -11.01 -10.33 39.67
N PHE A 885 -11.18 -9.62 38.54
CA PHE A 885 -12.20 -9.90 37.51
C PHE A 885 -11.77 -10.96 36.49
N PHE A 886 -10.49 -11.27 36.41
CA PHE A 886 -10.00 -12.35 35.55
C PHE A 886 -10.23 -13.70 36.21
N PRO A 887 -10.81 -14.68 35.48
CA PRO A 887 -10.80 -16.04 36.01
C PRO A 887 -9.32 -16.45 36.15
N ASN A 888 -8.93 -16.92 37.35
CA ASN A 888 -7.67 -17.59 37.50
C ASN A 888 -7.61 -18.67 36.41
N CYS A 889 -6.61 -18.58 35.50
CA CYS A 889 -6.48 -19.57 34.46
C CYS A 889 -6.16 -20.92 35.08
N TYR A 890 -7.06 -21.88 34.93
CA TYR A 890 -6.90 -23.23 35.48
C TYR A 890 -7.41 -24.30 34.51
N PHE A 891 -6.88 -25.50 34.67
CA PHE A 891 -7.33 -26.69 33.96
C PHE A 891 -6.91 -27.93 34.74
N TYR A 892 -7.86 -28.65 35.26
CA TYR A 892 -7.64 -29.88 36.03
C TYR A 892 -8.81 -30.85 35.86
N GLU A 893 -8.53 -32.11 36.08
CA GLU A 893 -9.53 -33.19 36.15
C GLU A 893 -10.00 -33.30 37.60
N LYS A 894 -11.31 -33.29 37.86
CA LYS A 894 -11.92 -33.46 39.17
C LYS A 894 -12.66 -34.78 39.30
N GLU A 895 -13.23 -35.27 38.22
CA GLU A 895 -14.00 -36.48 38.12
C GLU A 895 -13.58 -37.26 36.88
N ASN A 896 -13.74 -38.57 36.83
CA ASN A 896 -13.35 -39.41 35.72
C ASN A 896 -13.83 -38.87 34.37
N GLY A 897 -12.91 -38.39 33.56
CA GLY A 897 -13.18 -37.81 32.26
C GLY A 897 -13.83 -36.39 32.24
N VAL A 898 -14.08 -35.82 33.41
CA VAL A 898 -14.62 -34.45 33.50
C VAL A 898 -13.53 -33.44 33.90
N TYR A 899 -13.30 -32.47 33.06
CA TYR A 899 -12.29 -31.44 33.26
C TYR A 899 -12.92 -30.09 33.60
N TYR A 900 -12.36 -29.43 34.59
CA TYR A 900 -12.74 -28.07 34.95
C TYR A 900 -11.72 -27.10 34.39
N PHE A 901 -12.18 -26.02 33.78
CA PHE A 901 -11.32 -25.04 33.19
C PHE A 901 -11.84 -23.62 33.42
N GLY A 902 -10.88 -22.69 33.46
CA GLY A 902 -11.12 -21.27 33.38
C GLY A 902 -9.96 -20.63 32.64
N GLY A 903 -10.24 -19.73 31.73
CA GLY A 903 -9.19 -19.16 30.91
C GLY A 903 -9.66 -18.08 29.95
N ILE A 904 -8.71 -17.59 29.17
CA ILE A 904 -8.87 -16.49 28.25
C ILE A 904 -9.13 -17.03 26.86
N ILE A 905 -10.16 -16.49 26.20
CA ILE A 905 -10.46 -16.84 24.81
C ILE A 905 -9.37 -16.25 23.91
N ALA A 906 -8.53 -17.11 23.35
CA ALA A 906 -7.46 -16.72 22.44
C ALA A 906 -7.94 -16.64 20.98
N SER A 907 -8.83 -17.56 20.57
CA SER A 907 -9.40 -17.54 19.22
C SER A 907 -10.74 -18.28 19.16
N LEU A 908 -11.51 -18.01 18.12
CA LEU A 908 -12.80 -18.60 17.85
C LEU A 908 -12.91 -19.02 16.39
N ARG A 909 -13.46 -20.22 16.20
CA ARG A 909 -13.76 -20.74 14.87
C ARG A 909 -15.17 -21.33 14.87
N VAL A 910 -16.03 -20.90 13.95
CA VAL A 910 -17.35 -21.52 13.76
C VAL A 910 -17.18 -22.78 12.91
N LEU A 911 -17.55 -23.91 13.45
CA LEU A 911 -17.53 -25.20 12.73
C LEU A 911 -18.80 -25.39 11.91
N ASP A 912 -19.95 -25.07 12.48
CA ASP A 912 -21.23 -25.21 11.83
C ASP A 912 -22.13 -24.02 12.18
N TYR A 913 -22.48 -23.22 11.17
CA TYR A 913 -23.35 -22.06 11.33
C TYR A 913 -24.79 -22.42 11.64
N LYS A 914 -25.28 -23.57 11.12
CA LYS A 914 -26.65 -24.02 11.37
C LYS A 914 -26.83 -24.54 12.78
N LYS A 915 -25.90 -25.35 13.25
CA LYS A 915 -25.90 -25.92 14.60
C LYS A 915 -25.31 -25.01 15.66
N LYS A 916 -24.86 -23.80 15.27
CA LYS A 916 -24.17 -22.84 16.14
C LYS A 916 -23.00 -23.43 16.93
N THR A 917 -22.27 -24.36 16.32
CA THR A 917 -21.15 -25.06 16.94
C THR A 917 -19.89 -24.23 16.77
N ILE A 918 -19.25 -23.89 17.87
CA ILE A 918 -18.09 -23.00 17.93
C ILE A 918 -16.94 -23.75 18.60
N VAL A 919 -15.76 -23.70 17.99
CA VAL A 919 -14.51 -24.11 18.65
C VAL A 919 -13.83 -22.86 19.20
N THR A 920 -13.61 -22.86 20.48
CA THR A 920 -12.93 -21.79 21.21
C THR A 920 -11.59 -22.29 21.69
N SER A 921 -10.50 -21.65 21.28
CA SER A 921 -9.18 -21.90 21.86
C SER A 921 -9.01 -21.05 23.12
N ILE A 922 -8.84 -21.69 24.27
CA ILE A 922 -8.78 -21.04 25.58
C ILE A 922 -7.39 -21.22 26.16
N GLY A 923 -6.76 -20.11 26.57
CA GLY A 923 -5.52 -20.13 27.33
C GLY A 923 -5.82 -20.41 28.81
N VAL A 924 -5.41 -21.59 29.31
CA VAL A 924 -5.68 -22.06 30.67
C VAL A 924 -4.49 -21.87 31.63
N GLY A 925 -3.60 -20.97 31.33
CA GLY A 925 -2.41 -20.66 32.14
C GLY A 925 -1.14 -21.43 31.73
N LYS A 926 0.00 -20.96 32.19
CA LYS A 926 1.34 -21.53 31.94
C LYS A 926 1.61 -21.85 30.44
N GLY A 927 1.05 -21.01 29.55
CA GLY A 927 1.18 -21.21 28.09
C GLY A 927 0.39 -22.40 27.51
N LYS A 928 -0.45 -23.05 28.28
CA LYS A 928 -1.32 -24.15 27.81
C LYS A 928 -2.60 -23.62 27.17
N PHE A 929 -3.02 -24.26 26.07
CA PHE A 929 -4.27 -24.00 25.38
C PHE A 929 -5.09 -25.27 25.31
N ILE A 930 -6.39 -25.14 25.46
CA ILE A 930 -7.36 -26.17 25.18
C ILE A 930 -8.31 -25.71 24.08
N GLU A 931 -8.80 -26.62 23.27
CA GLU A 931 -9.86 -26.36 22.31
C GLU A 931 -11.19 -26.86 22.86
N VAL A 932 -12.13 -25.97 23.01
CA VAL A 932 -13.43 -26.29 23.58
C VAL A 932 -14.50 -26.13 22.52
N ILE A 933 -15.28 -27.18 22.28
CA ILE A 933 -16.44 -27.14 21.40
C ILE A 933 -17.66 -26.78 22.24
N THR A 934 -18.32 -25.69 21.86
CA THR A 934 -19.57 -25.25 22.50
C THR A 934 -20.69 -25.19 21.47
N LYS A 935 -21.86 -25.70 21.83
CA LYS A 935 -23.13 -25.45 21.13
C LYS A 935 -23.80 -24.27 21.85
N ASN A 936 -23.55 -23.05 21.42
CA ASN A 936 -23.99 -21.89 22.17
C ASN A 936 -24.86 -20.90 21.37
N LYS A 937 -26.04 -20.60 21.92
CA LYS A 937 -26.97 -19.59 21.43
C LYS A 937 -26.48 -18.15 21.73
N TYR A 938 -25.58 -17.96 22.68
CA TYR A 938 -25.29 -16.67 23.30
C TYR A 938 -23.91 -16.09 23.06
N TYR A 939 -23.04 -16.72 22.23
CA TYR A 939 -21.74 -16.16 21.97
C TYR A 939 -21.87 -14.89 21.11
N ASN A 940 -21.70 -13.77 21.75
CA ASN A 940 -21.42 -12.52 21.06
C ASN A 940 -19.93 -12.16 21.26
N ASN A 941 -19.39 -11.42 20.31
CA ASN A 941 -17.98 -11.01 20.27
C ASN A 941 -17.52 -10.15 21.49
N LYS A 942 -18.30 -10.05 22.54
CA LYS A 942 -18.06 -9.19 23.71
C LYS A 942 -17.40 -9.90 24.89
N HIS A 943 -17.40 -11.24 24.87
CA HIS A 943 -16.80 -12.04 25.96
C HIS A 943 -15.34 -12.36 25.67
N TYR A 944 -14.49 -12.34 26.66
CA TYR A 944 -13.04 -12.55 26.57
C TYR A 944 -12.52 -13.66 27.50
N GLY A 945 -13.29 -14.08 28.48
CA GLY A 945 -12.98 -15.20 29.36
C GLY A 945 -14.10 -16.24 29.37
N LEU A 946 -13.72 -17.47 29.60
CA LEU A 946 -14.61 -18.62 29.67
C LEU A 946 -14.19 -19.55 30.79
N LYS A 947 -15.12 -19.92 31.67
CA LYS A 947 -14.94 -21.01 32.61
C LYS A 947 -16.07 -22.01 32.51
N GLY A 948 -15.78 -23.26 32.80
CA GLY A 948 -16.78 -24.30 32.77
C GLY A 948 -16.21 -25.67 33.04
N ARG A 949 -17.02 -26.68 32.82
CA ARG A 949 -16.60 -28.10 32.79
C ARG A 949 -16.70 -28.64 31.39
N ALA A 950 -15.82 -29.56 31.04
CA ALA A 950 -15.76 -30.18 29.73
C ALA A 950 -15.47 -31.68 29.83
N THR A 951 -15.96 -32.46 28.88
CA THR A 951 -15.59 -33.85 28.69
C THR A 951 -14.65 -33.99 27.50
N ILE A 952 -13.76 -34.93 27.54
CA ILE A 952 -12.86 -35.24 26.43
C ILE A 952 -13.65 -35.78 25.24
N ILE A 953 -13.52 -35.12 24.08
CA ILE A 953 -13.98 -35.67 22.81
C ILE A 953 -12.85 -36.46 22.15
N SER A 954 -11.62 -35.96 22.26
CA SER A 954 -10.44 -36.58 21.66
C SER A 954 -9.20 -36.31 22.53
N ALA A 955 -8.66 -37.36 23.10
CA ALA A 955 -7.42 -37.30 23.86
C ALA A 955 -6.21 -36.98 22.96
N LYS A 956 -6.21 -37.38 21.71
CA LYS A 956 -5.16 -37.07 20.73
C LYS A 956 -5.11 -35.59 20.37
N GLU A 957 -6.26 -34.97 20.23
CA GLU A 957 -6.36 -33.60 19.80
C GLU A 957 -6.54 -32.62 20.97
N LYS A 958 -6.66 -33.11 22.20
CA LYS A 958 -7.00 -32.30 23.40
C LYS A 958 -8.22 -31.40 23.17
N THR A 959 -9.22 -31.94 22.51
CA THR A 959 -10.47 -31.25 22.19
C THR A 959 -11.53 -31.69 23.21
N PHE A 960 -12.23 -30.71 23.74
CA PHE A 960 -13.19 -30.90 24.82
C PHE A 960 -14.58 -30.41 24.41
N ASN A 961 -15.62 -31.13 24.81
CA ASN A 961 -16.99 -30.65 24.70
C ASN A 961 -17.36 -29.90 25.99
N ALA A 962 -17.64 -28.62 25.91
CA ALA A 962 -17.96 -27.81 27.10
C ALA A 962 -19.45 -27.82 27.34
N TYR A 963 -19.78 -28.18 28.55
CA TYR A 963 -21.09 -27.93 29.12
C TYR A 963 -21.00 -26.63 29.94
N ILE A 964 -22.00 -25.81 29.98
CA ILE A 964 -22.14 -24.61 30.80
C ILE A 964 -20.88 -23.80 30.89
N ALA A 965 -20.77 -22.85 30.04
CA ALA A 965 -19.71 -21.86 30.12
C ALA A 965 -20.24 -20.59 30.73
N LYS A 966 -19.52 -20.03 31.71
CA LYS A 966 -19.68 -18.66 32.14
C LYS A 966 -18.74 -17.80 31.33
N TYR A 967 -19.28 -16.78 30.69
CA TYR A 967 -18.51 -15.81 29.91
C TYR A 967 -18.22 -14.57 30.77
N TYR A 968 -17.03 -14.03 30.65
CA TYR A 968 -16.58 -12.84 31.35
C TYR A 968 -16.32 -11.68 30.40
#